data_a7793cd4ba51a4f152901cf1b9987350
#
_entry.id   a7793cd4ba51a4f152901cf1b9987350
#
_cell.length_a   1.000
_cell.length_b   1.000
_cell.length_c   1.000
_cell.angle_alpha   90.00
_cell.angle_beta   90.00
_cell.angle_gamma   90.00
#
_symmetry.space_group_name_H-M   'P 1'
#
loop_
_entity.id
_entity.type
_entity.pdbx_description
1 polymer ?
#
loop_
_entity_poly.entity_id
_entity_poly.type
_entity_poly.pdbx_seq_one_letter_code
_entity_poly.pdbx_strand_id
1 'polypeptide(L)'
;MRGKFVVACVSLVAAAVVLGSLIAVPAQAQVSSARSIITQKIDEGKLVTLDGNTRPEATANNDRGALPFDTRMEHMMLQLQRSPEQEKALRQYIDELETPSSPNYHKWLTAQEFGERYGLAQRDLDTITGWLTGHGLTVNVVYTNRVLIDFSGTAGQVHEAFQTEIHTLDVDGVKHYANMSDPKIPAALAPAVVGVVSLHDFKPHTNYKLRSQYTISSSEQFVVPADLAKIYNVSPLFTAGTSGQGQTVVVIEDTNVYSTTDWTTFRSTFGLSTYTSGSFTQVHPAPPSGTNNCTNPGVLTNGADGEAILDAEYASAAAPNAAIELASCADASSFGGLIAVQNLLNESATPPAIVSISYGECEAINGAAANATYSSAYQQGVTEGVSIFVSSGDQSAASCDANDNVGTSATHGIGVSAFTSTIYNVSVGGTDFGDTYAGTNTTYWGSSGSNSATYGSALSYIPEIPWEDSCASVLISTYYSGSGTTYGTSGFCNSSLGETDFLGFGGGSGGPSGCATGSATTTGVVSGTCAGYAKPSWQSLVGVPADSVRDIPDVSLFAANGVWGHAYVFCYSNPGTGLGGEPCTGAPSGWSLAGGTSFASPIWAGFQALINQKAGDRQGNPNPTYYSLAKTEYGTTGSTTCNSTLGNGVGTSCVFYDVTQGDMDVDCTGTNNCYRPSGTYGVLSTSDSAYDKAYGTTTGWDFATGIGTVNVTNLANAWPASTTPNFTLSVAPSSVTIAQGGAGGTSTISITPTDSFTGSVTLTASGLPTGVTAAFGTNPATATSVLTLTASGTATIGTATVTITGVSGSLTHTTTVSLTVTGPPNFSLSASPSSVTIAQGGAGGTSTITIADTGGFTGSVTLSATGLPTGVTAAFGTNPATATSVLTLTASGTATTGTVTVTITGVSGSLTHTTTISLTVTPPPNFSLSASVSNLEVFRIDHGTVTITINPVNNFTGSVTLVATGLPAGVVAAFGTNPATTTSTMTVTQTGFPVPGTYPVTVTGTSGSLTHTATFNVILHW
;
A
#
# COMPACT_ATOMS: atom_id res chain seq x y z
N MET A 1 15.70 82.00 62.58
CA MET A 1 14.81 81.98 63.74
C MET A 1 14.29 80.58 63.89
N ARG A 2 14.63 80.05 65.06
CA ARG A 2 13.91 79.07 65.88
C ARG A 2 13.28 77.91 65.17
N GLY A 3 13.53 76.66 65.41
CA GLY A 3 14.11 76.05 66.65
C GLY A 3 13.28 74.86 67.06
N LYS A 4 13.98 73.79 67.45
CA LYS A 4 13.69 72.70 68.39
C LYS A 4 13.33 71.38 67.79
N PHE A 5 14.22 70.41 67.87
CA PHE A 5 14.60 69.48 68.95
C PHE A 5 13.43 68.73 69.60
N VAL A 6 13.55 67.41 69.55
CA VAL A 6 13.58 66.42 70.67
C VAL A 6 13.69 65.06 70.12
N VAL A 7 14.76 64.29 70.07
CA VAL A 7 15.35 63.36 71.02
C VAL A 7 14.57 62.02 71.20
N ALA A 8 15.17 60.98 70.71
CA ALA A 8 15.45 59.56 71.10
C ALA A 8 14.36 58.61 71.59
N CYS A 9 14.39 57.38 71.04
CA CYS A 9 14.72 56.24 71.84
C CYS A 9 15.10 55.02 70.93
N VAL A 10 16.21 54.43 71.34
CA VAL A 10 16.82 53.17 70.70
C VAL A 10 16.01 51.95 71.16
N SER A 11 15.68 51.07 70.27
CA SER A 11 15.51 49.65 70.59
C SER A 11 15.95 48.80 69.38
N LEU A 12 17.06 48.12 69.59
CA LEU A 12 17.54 46.99 68.71
C LEU A 12 16.52 45.89 68.78
N VAL A 13 16.04 45.49 67.59
CA VAL A 13 15.56 44.09 67.31
C VAL A 13 16.22 43.59 66.01
N ALA A 14 17.03 42.55 66.15
CA ALA A 14 17.62 41.84 65.04
C ALA A 14 16.50 41.11 64.25
N ALA A 15 16.31 41.48 62.98
CA ALA A 15 15.50 40.76 62.08
C ALA A 15 16.40 40.12 61.04
N ALA A 16 16.44 38.76 60.99
CA ALA A 16 17.14 37.93 60.00
C ALA A 16 16.57 38.21 58.59
N VAL A 17 17.42 38.64 57.67
CA VAL A 17 17.10 38.74 56.24
C VAL A 17 17.07 37.33 55.67
N VAL A 18 15.92 36.74 55.53
CA VAL A 18 15.70 35.57 54.66
C VAL A 18 15.58 36.10 53.24
N LEU A 19 16.65 36.00 52.45
CA LEU A 19 16.57 36.11 50.99
C LEU A 19 15.70 34.95 50.48
N GLY A 20 14.42 35.18 50.31
CA GLY A 20 13.54 34.34 49.48
C GLY A 20 13.91 34.54 48.01
N SER A 21 14.58 33.55 47.40
CA SER A 21 14.68 33.43 45.96
C SER A 21 13.26 33.27 45.39
N LEU A 22 12.69 34.33 44.85
CA LEU A 22 11.54 34.26 43.98
C LEU A 22 12.00 33.47 42.75
N ILE A 23 11.76 32.15 42.73
CA ILE A 23 11.71 31.37 41.53
C ILE A 23 10.54 31.97 40.73
N ALA A 24 10.86 32.77 39.72
CA ALA A 24 9.88 33.14 38.72
C ALA A 24 9.43 31.83 38.04
N VAL A 25 8.31 31.32 38.46
CA VAL A 25 7.55 30.33 37.68
C VAL A 25 7.25 31.05 36.37
N PRO A 26 7.69 30.55 35.22
CA PRO A 26 7.28 31.14 33.95
C PRO A 26 5.75 31.18 33.97
N ALA A 27 5.18 32.36 33.77
CA ALA A 27 3.76 32.49 33.58
C ALA A 27 3.42 31.61 32.34
N GLN A 28 2.83 30.44 32.58
CA GLN A 28 2.11 29.74 31.54
C GLN A 28 1.14 30.78 31.00
N ALA A 29 1.33 31.17 29.76
CA ALA A 29 0.39 32.01 29.04
C ALA A 29 -0.98 31.35 29.19
N GLN A 30 -1.85 31.95 29.97
CA GLN A 30 -3.22 31.48 30.13
C GLN A 30 -3.81 31.45 28.73
N VAL A 31 -4.04 30.24 28.19
CA VAL A 31 -4.73 30.03 26.91
C VAL A 31 -6.08 30.75 27.08
N SER A 32 -6.23 31.92 26.49
CA SER A 32 -7.51 32.61 26.50
C SER A 32 -8.44 31.72 25.66
N SER A 33 -9.47 31.16 26.28
CA SER A 33 -10.51 30.42 25.57
C SER A 33 -10.97 31.23 24.35
N ALA A 34 -11.12 30.57 23.20
CA ALA A 34 -11.57 31.20 21.97
C ALA A 34 -12.80 32.09 22.24
N ARG A 35 -12.74 33.30 21.78
CA ARG A 35 -13.88 34.22 21.91
C ARG A 35 -14.91 33.88 20.83
N SER A 36 -16.21 33.89 21.23
CA SER A 36 -17.30 33.72 20.26
C SER A 36 -17.30 34.89 19.25
N ILE A 37 -17.30 34.54 17.98
CA ILE A 37 -17.37 35.45 16.83
C ILE A 37 -18.79 35.57 16.26
N ILE A 38 -19.67 34.62 16.58
CA ILE A 38 -21.11 34.74 16.29
C ILE A 38 -21.77 35.54 17.41
N THR A 39 -21.88 36.86 17.18
CA THR A 39 -22.38 37.81 18.22
C THR A 39 -23.81 38.24 17.98
N GLN A 40 -24.36 37.97 16.78
CA GLN A 40 -25.73 38.35 16.43
C GLN A 40 -26.66 37.13 16.55
N LYS A 41 -27.95 37.39 16.78
CA LYS A 41 -28.96 36.33 16.70
C LYS A 41 -29.19 35.94 15.23
N ILE A 42 -29.38 34.68 14.98
CA ILE A 42 -29.77 34.19 13.67
C ILE A 42 -31.10 34.81 13.24
N ASP A 43 -31.13 35.37 12.04
CA ASP A 43 -32.28 35.94 11.36
C ASP A 43 -32.31 35.39 9.95
N GLU A 44 -33.24 34.44 9.72
CA GLU A 44 -33.39 33.73 8.42
C GLU A 44 -33.80 34.66 7.27
N GLY A 45 -34.24 35.86 7.56
CA GLY A 45 -34.55 36.89 6.57
C GLY A 45 -33.32 37.71 6.13
N LYS A 46 -32.16 37.54 6.80
CA LYS A 46 -30.92 38.24 6.47
C LYS A 46 -29.85 37.27 6.05
N LEU A 47 -29.78 37.03 4.76
CA LEU A 47 -28.84 36.06 4.17
C LEU A 47 -27.62 36.74 3.54
N VAL A 48 -26.51 36.01 3.50
CA VAL A 48 -25.31 36.32 2.73
C VAL A 48 -25.00 35.12 1.83
N THR A 49 -24.45 35.39 0.65
CA THR A 49 -24.01 34.36 -0.30
C THR A 49 -22.62 33.88 0.10
N LEU A 50 -22.37 32.58 -0.01
CA LEU A 50 -21.06 31.95 0.10
C LEU A 50 -20.47 31.87 -1.32
N ASP A 51 -19.83 32.92 -1.77
CA ASP A 51 -19.32 33.05 -3.13
C ASP A 51 -18.25 31.96 -3.42
N GLY A 52 -18.28 31.41 -4.65
CA GLY A 52 -17.34 30.40 -5.08
C GLY A 52 -17.62 28.97 -4.53
N ASN A 53 -18.83 28.70 -4.12
CA ASN A 53 -19.28 27.38 -3.64
C ASN A 53 -20.16 26.63 -4.66
N THR A 54 -20.09 27.01 -5.94
CA THR A 54 -20.80 26.35 -7.06
C THR A 54 -19.76 25.81 -8.02
N ARG A 55 -19.91 24.55 -8.42
CA ARG A 55 -19.03 23.93 -9.44
C ARG A 55 -19.19 24.68 -10.75
N PRO A 56 -18.10 24.93 -11.48
CA PRO A 56 -18.15 25.62 -12.77
C PRO A 56 -18.89 24.82 -13.85
N GLU A 57 -19.05 23.49 -13.71
CA GLU A 57 -19.85 22.65 -14.61
C GLU A 57 -21.34 22.80 -14.41
N ALA A 58 -21.81 23.46 -13.33
CA ALA A 58 -23.20 23.73 -13.05
C ALA A 58 -23.76 24.85 -13.96
N THR A 59 -23.84 24.59 -15.24
CA THR A 59 -24.28 25.51 -16.29
C THR A 59 -25.64 25.09 -16.84
N ALA A 60 -26.36 26.03 -17.47
CA ALA A 60 -27.64 25.74 -18.14
C ALA A 60 -27.51 24.71 -19.29
N ASN A 61 -26.33 24.57 -19.90
CA ASN A 61 -26.06 23.59 -20.94
C ASN A 61 -26.00 22.16 -20.42
N ASN A 62 -25.44 21.98 -19.22
CA ASN A 62 -25.27 20.70 -18.56
C ASN A 62 -26.49 20.28 -17.73
N ASP A 63 -27.40 21.22 -17.41
CA ASP A 63 -28.55 21.03 -16.53
C ASP A 63 -29.55 20.05 -17.14
N ARG A 64 -29.96 19.04 -16.37
CA ARG A 64 -31.03 18.06 -16.73
C ARG A 64 -32.19 18.08 -15.74
N GLY A 65 -32.29 19.11 -14.91
CA GLY A 65 -33.39 19.38 -13.98
C GLY A 65 -33.08 19.01 -12.53
N ALA A 66 -33.97 19.51 -11.65
CA ALA A 66 -33.78 19.37 -10.21
C ALA A 66 -33.74 17.90 -9.76
N LEU A 67 -32.83 17.63 -8.82
CA LEU A 67 -32.74 16.34 -8.14
C LEU A 67 -34.00 16.13 -7.26
N PRO A 68 -34.56 14.90 -7.13
CA PRO A 68 -35.65 14.64 -6.21
C PRO A 68 -35.32 15.09 -4.79
N PHE A 69 -36.24 15.79 -4.13
CA PHE A 69 -36.00 16.36 -2.79
C PHE A 69 -35.71 15.34 -1.71
N ASP A 70 -36.10 14.09 -1.89
CA ASP A 70 -35.78 12.97 -0.96
C ASP A 70 -34.44 12.29 -1.24
N THR A 71 -33.71 12.71 -2.27
CA THR A 71 -32.40 12.18 -2.58
C THR A 71 -31.44 12.46 -1.41
N ARG A 72 -30.80 11.42 -0.90
CA ARG A 72 -29.82 11.51 0.20
C ARG A 72 -28.51 12.12 -0.30
N MET A 73 -27.96 13.02 0.49
CA MET A 73 -26.63 13.61 0.36
C MET A 73 -25.92 13.38 1.68
N GLU A 74 -24.90 12.54 1.64
CA GLU A 74 -24.22 12.06 2.85
C GLU A 74 -22.81 12.64 2.96
N HIS A 75 -22.40 12.92 4.19
CA HIS A 75 -21.07 13.39 4.52
C HIS A 75 -20.65 14.65 3.74
N MET A 76 -21.56 15.63 3.67
CA MET A 76 -21.22 17.01 3.28
C MET A 76 -20.41 17.66 4.41
N MET A 77 -19.46 18.51 4.08
CA MET A 77 -18.63 19.17 5.07
C MET A 77 -18.87 20.68 5.07
N LEU A 78 -19.04 21.27 6.26
CA LEU A 78 -19.09 22.71 6.46
C LEU A 78 -17.72 23.18 6.97
N GLN A 79 -16.98 23.90 6.12
CA GLN A 79 -15.72 24.50 6.50
C GLN A 79 -15.96 25.76 7.30
N LEU A 80 -15.38 25.83 8.48
CA LEU A 80 -15.46 26.95 9.38
C LEU A 80 -14.15 27.78 9.34
N GLN A 81 -14.23 29.02 9.81
CA GLN A 81 -13.06 29.88 9.91
C GLN A 81 -12.92 30.49 11.30
N ARG A 82 -11.71 30.62 11.75
CA ARG A 82 -11.32 31.32 12.99
C ARG A 82 -11.26 32.83 12.78
N SER A 83 -11.17 33.59 13.87
CA SER A 83 -10.95 35.04 13.75
C SER A 83 -9.59 35.34 13.08
N PRO A 84 -9.45 36.52 12.43
CA PRO A 84 -8.17 36.97 11.87
C PRO A 84 -7.02 37.01 12.88
N GLU A 85 -7.33 37.32 14.15
CA GLU A 85 -6.35 37.35 15.24
C GLU A 85 -5.86 35.94 15.59
N GLN A 86 -6.76 34.94 15.62
CA GLN A 86 -6.39 33.55 15.83
C GLN A 86 -5.58 32.99 14.64
N GLU A 87 -5.98 33.32 13.42
CA GLU A 87 -5.24 32.93 12.22
C GLU A 87 -3.81 33.47 12.22
N LYS A 88 -3.65 34.77 12.57
CA LYS A 88 -2.32 35.35 12.69
C LYS A 88 -1.49 34.72 13.81
N ALA A 89 -2.10 34.41 14.95
CA ALA A 89 -1.41 33.76 16.07
C ALA A 89 -0.97 32.31 15.70
N LEU A 90 -1.81 31.60 14.94
CA LEU A 90 -1.49 30.24 14.45
C LEU A 90 -0.32 30.26 13.46
N ARG A 91 -0.31 31.16 12.48
CA ARG A 91 0.81 31.33 11.54
C ARG A 91 2.11 31.64 12.27
N GLN A 92 2.06 32.54 13.25
CA GLN A 92 3.23 32.82 14.08
C GLN A 92 3.70 31.60 14.84
N TYR A 93 2.78 30.81 15.39
CA TYR A 93 3.15 29.56 16.09
C TYR A 93 3.80 28.53 15.17
N ILE A 94 3.29 28.40 13.93
CA ILE A 94 3.91 27.53 12.91
C ILE A 94 5.34 27.99 12.60
N ASP A 95 5.55 29.30 12.37
CA ASP A 95 6.90 29.84 12.16
C ASP A 95 7.84 29.54 13.34
N GLU A 96 7.31 29.61 14.58
CA GLU A 96 8.04 29.30 15.80
C GLU A 96 8.36 27.81 15.93
N LEU A 97 7.48 26.90 15.47
CA LEU A 97 7.71 25.46 15.47
C LEU A 97 8.88 25.05 14.56
N GLU A 98 9.08 25.78 13.46
CA GLU A 98 10.08 25.53 12.44
C GLU A 98 11.40 26.29 12.65
N THR A 99 11.44 27.22 13.62
CA THR A 99 12.62 28.04 13.90
C THR A 99 13.46 27.44 15.03
N PRO A 100 14.69 26.91 14.77
CA PRO A 100 15.50 26.20 15.78
C PRO A 100 15.83 27.03 17.04
N SER A 101 15.88 28.36 16.93
CA SER A 101 16.13 29.26 18.08
C SER A 101 14.87 29.60 18.88
N SER A 102 13.70 29.17 18.43
CA SER A 102 12.42 29.44 19.10
C SER A 102 12.26 28.56 20.35
N PRO A 103 11.71 29.11 21.45
CA PRO A 103 11.32 28.28 22.59
C PRO A 103 10.18 27.30 22.27
N ASN A 104 9.49 27.47 21.14
CA ASN A 104 8.43 26.58 20.66
C ASN A 104 8.90 25.61 19.57
N TYR A 105 10.19 25.57 19.22
CA TYR A 105 10.75 24.64 18.24
C TYR A 105 10.36 23.21 18.56
N HIS A 106 9.74 22.51 17.59
CA HIS A 106 9.23 21.14 17.67
C HIS A 106 8.29 20.85 18.87
N LYS A 107 7.62 21.86 19.42
CA LYS A 107 6.56 21.67 20.43
C LYS A 107 5.21 21.45 19.76
N TRP A 108 5.08 20.27 19.17
CA TRP A 108 3.90 19.87 18.42
C TRP A 108 2.64 19.89 19.31
N LEU A 109 1.52 20.24 18.71
CA LEU A 109 0.21 20.21 19.38
C LEU A 109 -0.48 18.86 19.14
N THR A 110 -1.40 18.52 20.01
CA THR A 110 -2.44 17.54 19.75
C THR A 110 -3.61 18.21 19.02
N ALA A 111 -4.48 17.42 18.34
CA ALA A 111 -5.70 17.92 17.70
C ALA A 111 -6.60 18.68 18.71
N GLN A 112 -6.66 18.20 19.95
CA GLN A 112 -7.41 18.87 21.01
C GLN A 112 -6.80 20.23 21.37
N GLU A 113 -5.48 20.30 21.57
CA GLU A 113 -4.80 21.57 21.87
C GLU A 113 -4.92 22.57 20.72
N PHE A 114 -4.85 22.08 19.45
CA PHE A 114 -5.08 22.90 18.27
C PHE A 114 -6.50 23.48 18.29
N GLY A 115 -7.53 22.64 18.47
CA GLY A 115 -8.93 23.08 18.53
C GLY A 115 -9.23 24.03 19.69
N GLU A 116 -8.60 23.83 20.86
CA GLU A 116 -8.76 24.71 22.02
C GLU A 116 -8.11 26.09 21.84
N ARG A 117 -6.93 26.15 21.19
CA ARG A 117 -6.17 27.38 20.97
C ARG A 117 -6.63 28.16 19.74
N TYR A 118 -6.88 27.45 18.65
CA TYR A 118 -7.06 28.02 17.32
C TYR A 118 -8.39 27.69 16.64
N GLY A 119 -9.20 26.79 17.19
CA GLY A 119 -10.55 26.49 16.70
C GLY A 119 -11.60 27.51 17.18
N LEU A 120 -12.84 27.29 16.78
CA LEU A 120 -13.97 28.13 17.21
C LEU A 120 -14.32 27.92 18.70
N ALA A 121 -14.93 28.93 19.30
CA ALA A 121 -15.52 28.79 20.61
C ALA A 121 -16.66 27.75 20.60
N GLN A 122 -16.82 26.99 21.67
CA GLN A 122 -17.87 25.96 21.76
C GLN A 122 -19.27 26.56 21.51
N ARG A 123 -19.53 27.79 22.00
CA ARG A 123 -20.80 28.49 21.77
C ARG A 123 -21.10 28.72 20.28
N ASP A 124 -20.08 29.00 19.45
CA ASP A 124 -20.26 29.18 18.00
C ASP A 124 -20.58 27.86 17.33
N LEU A 125 -19.88 26.78 17.73
CA LEU A 125 -20.18 25.42 17.28
C LEU A 125 -21.60 25.00 17.62
N ASP A 126 -22.04 25.23 18.88
CA ASP A 126 -23.40 24.94 19.33
C ASP A 126 -24.45 25.75 18.53
N THR A 127 -24.12 26.97 18.16
CA THR A 127 -25.00 27.84 17.33
C THR A 127 -25.12 27.29 15.91
N ILE A 128 -24.01 26.89 15.27
CA ILE A 128 -23.97 26.36 13.91
C ILE A 128 -24.67 24.99 13.85
N THR A 129 -24.32 24.09 14.77
CA THR A 129 -24.94 22.75 14.82
C THR A 129 -26.44 22.80 15.12
N GLY A 130 -26.83 23.73 15.99
CA GLY A 130 -28.24 24.01 16.29
C GLY A 130 -29.01 24.54 15.07
N TRP A 131 -28.38 25.35 14.23
CA TRP A 131 -28.94 25.84 12.99
C TRP A 131 -29.09 24.71 11.94
N LEU A 132 -28.04 23.88 11.72
CA LEU A 132 -28.12 22.71 10.82
C LEU A 132 -29.23 21.75 11.24
N THR A 133 -29.29 21.38 12.52
CA THR A 133 -30.32 20.47 13.06
C THR A 133 -31.72 21.08 13.03
N GLY A 134 -31.83 22.40 13.16
CA GLY A 134 -33.09 23.15 13.04
C GLY A 134 -33.71 23.05 11.65
N HIS A 135 -32.92 22.84 10.58
CA HIS A 135 -33.31 22.58 9.21
C HIS A 135 -33.45 21.07 8.89
N GLY A 136 -33.42 20.22 9.92
CA GLY A 136 -33.57 18.76 9.77
C GLY A 136 -32.33 18.03 9.26
N LEU A 137 -31.19 18.72 9.08
CA LEU A 137 -29.91 18.12 8.74
C LEU A 137 -29.35 17.32 9.94
N THR A 138 -28.66 16.24 9.68
CA THR A 138 -28.01 15.42 10.70
C THR A 138 -26.54 15.81 10.81
N VAL A 139 -26.10 16.28 11.97
CA VAL A 139 -24.69 16.51 12.28
C VAL A 139 -24.06 15.15 12.62
N ASN A 140 -23.13 14.67 11.81
CA ASN A 140 -22.44 13.40 11.98
C ASN A 140 -21.21 13.56 12.89
N VAL A 141 -20.32 14.51 12.57
CA VAL A 141 -19.07 14.77 13.28
C VAL A 141 -18.87 16.27 13.47
N VAL A 142 -18.52 16.68 14.68
CA VAL A 142 -17.86 17.97 14.94
C VAL A 142 -16.41 17.63 15.25
N TYR A 143 -15.51 17.95 14.32
CA TYR A 143 -14.10 17.57 14.45
C TYR A 143 -13.39 18.25 15.62
N THR A 144 -12.42 17.56 16.20
CA THR A 144 -11.64 18.00 17.36
C THR A 144 -10.93 19.33 17.13
N ASN A 145 -10.53 19.62 15.89
CA ASN A 145 -9.92 20.89 15.48
C ASN A 145 -10.88 22.11 15.55
N ARG A 146 -12.20 21.88 15.69
CA ARG A 146 -13.24 22.91 15.79
C ARG A 146 -13.33 23.86 14.60
N VAL A 147 -12.92 23.40 13.40
CA VAL A 147 -12.99 24.19 12.15
C VAL A 147 -13.67 23.43 11.01
N LEU A 148 -14.21 22.22 11.30
CA LEU A 148 -14.91 21.40 10.32
C LEU A 148 -16.08 20.66 10.98
N ILE A 149 -17.23 20.61 10.28
CA ILE A 149 -18.42 19.85 10.68
C ILE A 149 -18.85 18.98 9.51
N ASP A 150 -18.98 17.68 9.74
CA ASP A 150 -19.59 16.71 8.80
C ASP A 150 -21.08 16.59 9.11
N PHE A 151 -21.91 16.72 8.07
CA PHE A 151 -23.35 16.61 8.16
C PHE A 151 -23.97 15.93 6.94
N SER A 152 -25.16 15.38 7.12
CA SER A 152 -25.93 14.69 6.07
C SER A 152 -27.36 15.15 6.04
N GLY A 153 -28.03 14.97 4.91
CA GLY A 153 -29.43 15.31 4.72
C GLY A 153 -29.99 14.86 3.38
N THR A 154 -31.10 15.48 2.98
CA THR A 154 -31.67 15.31 1.64
C THR A 154 -31.46 16.57 0.81
N ALA A 155 -31.56 16.46 -0.51
CA ALA A 155 -31.48 17.61 -1.42
C ALA A 155 -32.52 18.69 -1.05
N GLY A 156 -33.71 18.31 -0.58
CA GLY A 156 -34.75 19.22 -0.10
C GLY A 156 -34.35 19.96 1.19
N GLN A 157 -33.69 19.28 2.15
CA GLN A 157 -33.17 19.91 3.36
C GLN A 157 -32.02 20.87 3.06
N VAL A 158 -31.13 20.51 2.11
CA VAL A 158 -30.08 21.40 1.60
C VAL A 158 -30.71 22.64 0.95
N HIS A 159 -31.74 22.47 0.12
CA HIS A 159 -32.48 23.58 -0.49
C HIS A 159 -33.05 24.54 0.56
N GLU A 160 -33.72 24.01 1.60
CA GLU A 160 -34.29 24.81 2.67
C GLU A 160 -33.24 25.56 3.51
N ALA A 161 -32.13 24.89 3.86
CA ALA A 161 -31.09 25.46 4.72
C ALA A 161 -30.21 26.48 3.97
N PHE A 162 -29.80 26.14 2.75
CA PHE A 162 -28.76 26.87 2.01
C PHE A 162 -29.31 27.67 0.81
N GLN A 163 -30.63 27.67 0.57
CA GLN A 163 -31.28 28.43 -0.50
C GLN A 163 -30.68 28.22 -1.89
N THR A 164 -30.27 26.99 -2.18
CA THR A 164 -29.78 26.55 -3.48
C THR A 164 -30.46 25.24 -3.90
N GLU A 165 -30.61 25.00 -5.19
CA GLU A 165 -31.19 23.76 -5.72
C GLU A 165 -30.05 22.84 -6.23
N ILE A 166 -30.20 21.55 -5.95
CA ILE A 166 -29.29 20.51 -6.47
C ILE A 166 -29.93 19.95 -7.75
N HIS A 167 -29.20 19.99 -8.85
CA HIS A 167 -29.64 19.48 -10.14
C HIS A 167 -28.83 18.29 -10.60
N THR A 168 -29.37 17.43 -11.42
CA THR A 168 -28.66 16.47 -12.23
C THR A 168 -28.00 17.21 -13.38
N LEU A 169 -26.70 16.96 -13.59
CA LEU A 169 -25.92 17.49 -14.70
C LEU A 169 -25.51 16.34 -15.64
N ASP A 170 -25.29 16.67 -16.89
CA ASP A 170 -24.70 15.77 -17.89
C ASP A 170 -23.45 16.47 -18.44
N VAL A 171 -22.31 16.02 -17.98
CA VAL A 171 -21.00 16.58 -18.35
C VAL A 171 -20.27 15.53 -19.17
N ASP A 172 -20.07 15.81 -20.46
CA ASP A 172 -19.41 14.91 -21.42
C ASP A 172 -20.00 13.49 -21.46
N GLY A 173 -21.33 13.37 -21.26
CA GLY A 173 -22.07 12.12 -21.25
C GLY A 173 -22.03 11.38 -19.90
N VAL A 174 -21.40 11.91 -18.88
CA VAL A 174 -21.41 11.41 -17.51
C VAL A 174 -22.45 12.17 -16.69
N LYS A 175 -23.22 11.45 -15.90
CA LYS A 175 -24.22 12.05 -15.02
C LYS A 175 -23.61 12.41 -13.69
N HIS A 176 -23.78 13.66 -13.30
CA HIS A 176 -23.40 14.21 -12.01
C HIS A 176 -24.59 14.91 -11.36
N TYR A 177 -24.40 15.34 -10.12
CA TYR A 177 -25.26 16.34 -9.50
C TYR A 177 -24.43 17.47 -8.89
N ALA A 178 -25.00 18.68 -8.87
CA ALA A 178 -24.39 19.84 -8.18
C ALA A 178 -25.47 20.89 -7.83
N ASN A 179 -25.11 21.79 -6.93
CA ASN A 179 -25.89 23.01 -6.69
C ASN A 179 -25.76 23.96 -7.88
N MET A 180 -26.89 24.60 -8.27
CA MET A 180 -26.97 25.49 -9.43
C MET A 180 -26.66 26.95 -9.11
N SER A 181 -26.47 27.28 -7.85
CA SER A 181 -26.13 28.61 -7.38
C SER A 181 -25.35 28.54 -6.07
N ASP A 182 -24.58 29.58 -5.79
CA ASP A 182 -23.88 29.67 -4.51
C ASP A 182 -24.87 29.59 -3.34
N PRO A 183 -24.55 28.77 -2.30
CA PRO A 183 -25.38 28.63 -1.12
C PRO A 183 -25.46 29.95 -0.33
N LYS A 184 -26.56 30.13 0.39
CA LYS A 184 -26.76 31.29 1.27
C LYS A 184 -26.93 30.82 2.71
N ILE A 185 -26.39 31.57 3.62
CA ILE A 185 -26.53 31.34 5.06
C ILE A 185 -26.99 32.62 5.78
N PRO A 186 -27.56 32.52 6.98
CA PRO A 186 -27.84 33.70 7.82
C PRO A 186 -26.58 34.54 8.04
N ALA A 187 -26.67 35.86 7.88
CA ALA A 187 -25.55 36.79 8.01
C ALA A 187 -24.84 36.72 9.38
N ALA A 188 -25.55 36.26 10.42
CA ALA A 188 -24.98 36.00 11.71
C ALA A 188 -23.91 34.92 11.75
N LEU A 189 -24.00 33.93 10.84
CA LEU A 189 -23.06 32.81 10.75
C LEU A 189 -21.83 33.11 9.87
N ALA A 190 -21.92 34.11 8.98
CA ALA A 190 -20.86 34.42 8.00
C ALA A 190 -19.46 34.69 8.63
N PRO A 191 -19.31 35.27 9.84
CA PRO A 191 -18.00 35.41 10.43
C PRO A 191 -17.29 34.08 10.76
N ALA A 192 -18.05 32.96 10.85
CA ALA A 192 -17.55 31.65 11.28
C ALA A 192 -17.57 30.58 10.17
N VAL A 193 -18.20 30.84 9.00
CA VAL A 193 -18.38 29.88 7.93
C VAL A 193 -17.67 30.35 6.66
N VAL A 194 -16.83 29.49 6.09
CA VAL A 194 -16.21 29.68 4.77
C VAL A 194 -17.17 29.23 3.67
N GLY A 195 -17.67 28.01 3.77
CA GLY A 195 -18.55 27.42 2.77
C GLY A 195 -18.88 25.96 3.03
N VAL A 196 -19.69 25.38 2.13
CA VAL A 196 -20.02 23.95 2.12
C VAL A 196 -19.13 23.27 1.09
N VAL A 197 -18.38 22.28 1.54
CA VAL A 197 -17.60 21.42 0.65
C VAL A 197 -18.53 20.35 0.08
N SER A 198 -18.53 20.18 -1.24
CA SER A 198 -19.16 19.04 -1.90
C SER A 198 -20.69 19.01 -1.84
N LEU A 199 -21.35 20.08 -2.28
CA LEU A 199 -22.77 20.00 -2.71
C LEU A 199 -22.90 19.36 -4.12
N HIS A 200 -21.99 18.45 -4.44
CA HIS A 200 -21.84 17.77 -5.74
C HIS A 200 -21.19 16.41 -5.55
N ASP A 201 -21.16 15.60 -6.61
CA ASP A 201 -20.52 14.28 -6.64
C ASP A 201 -19.26 14.21 -7.52
N PHE A 202 -18.75 15.32 -8.01
CA PHE A 202 -17.46 15.38 -8.69
C PHE A 202 -16.34 15.02 -7.71
N LYS A 203 -15.40 14.19 -8.17
CA LYS A 203 -14.27 13.71 -7.37
C LYS A 203 -12.95 14.16 -7.99
N PRO A 204 -11.91 14.36 -7.18
CA PRO A 204 -10.57 14.57 -7.69
C PRO A 204 -10.08 13.34 -8.45
N HIS A 205 -9.05 13.52 -9.26
CA HIS A 205 -8.44 12.47 -10.05
C HIS A 205 -7.07 12.08 -9.49
N THR A 206 -6.64 10.85 -9.81
CA THR A 206 -5.30 10.36 -9.52
C THR A 206 -4.27 11.03 -10.44
N ASN A 207 -3.04 11.18 -9.95
CA ASN A 207 -1.93 11.79 -10.68
C ASN A 207 -0.92 10.74 -11.14
N TYR A 208 -1.38 9.63 -11.79
CA TYR A 208 -0.50 8.70 -12.50
C TYR A 208 -0.95 8.51 -13.95
N LYS A 209 -0.01 8.23 -14.82
CA LYS A 209 -0.21 7.98 -16.24
C LYS A 209 0.32 6.61 -16.58
N LEU A 210 -0.53 5.78 -17.20
CA LEU A 210 -0.06 4.55 -17.81
C LEU A 210 1.00 4.84 -18.86
N ARG A 211 1.82 3.83 -19.16
CA ARG A 211 2.88 3.94 -20.18
C ARG A 211 2.35 4.56 -21.47
N SER A 212 3.07 5.56 -21.97
CA SER A 212 2.81 6.16 -23.29
C SER A 212 2.82 5.10 -24.40
N GLN A 213 1.88 5.21 -25.33
CA GLN A 213 1.84 4.36 -26.53
C GLN A 213 2.94 4.70 -27.54
N TYR A 214 3.55 5.88 -27.41
CA TYR A 214 4.66 6.34 -28.22
C TYR A 214 5.94 6.45 -27.40
N THR A 215 7.05 5.99 -27.94
CA THR A 215 8.39 6.18 -27.34
C THR A 215 9.38 6.64 -28.40
N ILE A 216 10.19 7.63 -28.04
CA ILE A 216 11.27 8.15 -28.86
C ILE A 216 12.44 7.18 -28.89
N SER A 217 12.66 6.45 -27.80
CA SER A 217 13.80 5.57 -27.63
C SER A 217 13.61 4.21 -28.30
N SER A 218 14.67 3.70 -28.93
CA SER A 218 14.74 2.30 -29.41
C SER A 218 15.13 1.31 -28.29
N SER A 219 15.55 1.80 -27.13
CA SER A 219 15.88 1.02 -25.92
C SER A 219 15.19 1.63 -24.72
N GLU A 220 14.37 0.84 -24.06
CA GLU A 220 13.62 1.27 -22.88
C GLU A 220 14.39 0.92 -21.61
N GLN A 221 14.31 1.78 -20.60
CA GLN A 221 14.91 1.60 -19.29
C GLN A 221 13.80 1.68 -18.23
N PHE A 222 13.56 0.56 -17.55
CA PHE A 222 12.53 0.46 -16.52
C PHE A 222 13.13 0.71 -15.15
N VAL A 223 12.66 1.77 -14.49
CA VAL A 223 13.17 2.20 -13.19
C VAL A 223 12.60 1.31 -12.10
N VAL A 224 13.49 0.73 -11.30
CA VAL A 224 13.17 -0.16 -10.18
C VAL A 224 13.75 0.39 -8.86
N PRO A 225 13.37 -0.14 -7.69
CA PRO A 225 13.87 0.36 -6.40
C PRO A 225 15.40 0.50 -6.27
N ALA A 226 16.14 -0.42 -6.87
CA ALA A 226 17.60 -0.37 -6.84
C ALA A 226 18.18 0.79 -7.68
N ASP A 227 17.50 1.15 -8.78
CA ASP A 227 17.87 2.31 -9.60
C ASP A 227 17.62 3.61 -8.84
N LEU A 228 16.47 3.76 -8.17
CA LEU A 228 16.19 4.93 -7.31
C LEU A 228 17.27 5.09 -6.23
N ALA A 229 17.61 3.98 -5.55
CA ALA A 229 18.62 4.01 -4.50
C ALA A 229 20.02 4.39 -5.02
N LYS A 230 20.28 4.13 -6.30
CA LYS A 230 21.53 4.50 -6.98
C LYS A 230 21.50 5.92 -7.50
N ILE A 231 20.45 6.30 -8.24
CA ILE A 231 20.33 7.61 -8.89
C ILE A 231 20.31 8.71 -7.81
N TYR A 232 19.50 8.57 -6.79
CA TYR A 232 19.34 9.58 -5.73
C TYR A 232 20.24 9.34 -4.51
N ASN A 233 21.27 8.48 -4.64
CA ASN A 233 22.28 8.22 -3.62
C ASN A 233 21.71 7.86 -2.23
N VAL A 234 20.71 6.95 -2.19
CA VAL A 234 20.08 6.48 -0.94
C VAL A 234 20.87 5.34 -0.29
N SER A 235 21.56 4.50 -1.11
CA SER A 235 22.25 3.28 -0.66
C SER A 235 23.20 3.46 0.54
N PRO A 236 23.93 4.60 0.69
CA PRO A 236 24.78 4.81 1.87
C PRO A 236 23.98 4.87 3.19
N LEU A 237 22.77 5.45 3.17
CA LEU A 237 21.89 5.48 4.34
C LEU A 237 21.41 4.08 4.71
N PHE A 238 20.99 3.28 3.73
CA PHE A 238 20.59 1.88 3.95
C PHE A 238 21.74 1.06 4.55
N THR A 239 22.95 1.24 4.04
CA THR A 239 24.15 0.58 4.56
C THR A 239 24.46 1.01 6.00
N ALA A 240 24.17 2.25 6.36
CA ALA A 240 24.33 2.78 7.71
C ALA A 240 23.19 2.39 8.68
N GLY A 241 22.17 1.65 8.21
CA GLY A 241 21.01 1.23 9.01
C GLY A 241 19.89 2.27 9.07
N THR A 242 19.98 3.36 8.28
CA THR A 242 18.90 4.35 8.12
C THR A 242 18.06 3.93 6.92
N SER A 243 16.93 3.28 7.16
CA SER A 243 16.07 2.66 6.15
C SER A 243 14.57 2.79 6.47
N GLY A 244 14.21 3.76 7.33
CA GLY A 244 12.82 4.05 7.74
C GLY A 244 12.36 3.27 8.97
N GLN A 245 13.25 2.58 9.68
CA GLN A 245 12.88 1.78 10.84
C GLN A 245 12.24 2.64 11.94
N GLY A 246 11.07 2.21 12.44
CA GLY A 246 10.29 2.92 13.45
C GLY A 246 9.52 4.12 12.93
N GLN A 247 9.50 4.34 11.62
CA GLN A 247 8.70 5.36 10.94
C GLN A 247 7.46 4.75 10.30
N THR A 248 6.39 5.54 10.20
CA THR A 248 5.17 5.20 9.44
C THR A 248 4.98 6.25 8.34
N VAL A 249 4.77 5.80 7.13
CA VAL A 249 4.33 6.62 5.98
C VAL A 249 2.89 6.25 5.69
N VAL A 250 2.00 7.22 5.74
CA VAL A 250 0.59 7.03 5.41
C VAL A 250 0.34 7.53 3.99
N VAL A 251 -0.24 6.70 3.15
CA VAL A 251 -0.73 7.07 1.81
C VAL A 251 -2.26 7.20 1.86
N ILE A 252 -2.79 8.28 1.30
CA ILE A 252 -4.22 8.64 1.37
C ILE A 252 -4.92 8.26 0.08
N GLU A 253 -5.98 7.46 0.21
CA GLU A 253 -6.70 6.86 -0.90
C GLU A 253 -8.23 6.94 -0.75
N ASP A 254 -8.96 6.70 -1.84
CA ASP A 254 -10.41 6.49 -1.85
C ASP A 254 -10.79 5.03 -2.14
N THR A 255 -9.80 4.15 -2.23
CA THR A 255 -9.94 2.73 -2.60
C THR A 255 -9.00 1.85 -1.80
N ASN A 256 -9.26 0.56 -1.78
CA ASN A 256 -8.31 -0.45 -1.32
C ASN A 256 -7.47 -0.95 -2.51
N VAL A 257 -6.29 -1.51 -2.24
CA VAL A 257 -5.52 -2.22 -3.28
C VAL A 257 -6.29 -3.46 -3.75
N TYR A 258 -6.17 -3.80 -5.03
CA TYR A 258 -6.76 -5.01 -5.58
C TYR A 258 -6.26 -6.26 -4.85
N SER A 259 -4.96 -6.34 -4.60
CA SER A 259 -4.34 -7.48 -3.92
C SER A 259 -3.17 -7.02 -3.03
N THR A 260 -3.23 -7.33 -1.75
CA THR A 260 -2.10 -7.10 -0.83
C THR A 260 -0.88 -7.99 -1.13
N THR A 261 -1.05 -9.04 -1.96
CA THR A 261 0.08 -9.87 -2.41
C THR A 261 0.95 -9.15 -3.42
N ASP A 262 0.44 -8.12 -4.10
CA ASP A 262 1.21 -7.32 -5.05
C ASP A 262 2.36 -6.60 -4.34
N TRP A 263 2.08 -5.93 -3.21
CA TRP A 263 3.11 -5.32 -2.39
C TRP A 263 4.20 -6.30 -1.90
N THR A 264 3.81 -7.51 -1.47
CA THR A 264 4.78 -8.52 -1.04
C THR A 264 5.58 -9.10 -2.20
N THR A 265 4.94 -9.25 -3.36
CA THR A 265 5.58 -9.71 -4.61
C THR A 265 6.60 -8.68 -5.11
N PHE A 266 6.22 -7.41 -5.14
CA PHE A 266 7.12 -6.30 -5.45
C PHE A 266 8.37 -6.32 -4.55
N ARG A 267 8.19 -6.34 -3.24
CA ARG A 267 9.31 -6.35 -2.28
C ARG A 267 10.20 -7.58 -2.43
N SER A 268 9.63 -8.77 -2.63
CA SER A 268 10.43 -9.98 -2.80
C SER A 268 11.20 -9.98 -4.11
N THR A 269 10.60 -9.49 -5.18
CA THR A 269 11.21 -9.44 -6.52
C THR A 269 12.40 -8.46 -6.56
N PHE A 270 12.27 -7.30 -5.92
CA PHE A 270 13.33 -6.28 -5.93
C PHE A 270 14.28 -6.33 -4.72
N GLY A 271 14.27 -7.42 -3.94
CA GLY A 271 15.19 -7.65 -2.84
C GLY A 271 14.89 -6.85 -1.55
N LEU A 272 13.74 -6.16 -1.49
CA LEU A 272 13.33 -5.36 -0.33
C LEU A 272 12.86 -6.22 0.86
N SER A 273 12.56 -7.49 0.66
CA SER A 273 12.16 -8.42 1.74
C SER A 273 13.27 -8.69 2.76
N THR A 274 14.52 -8.30 2.47
CA THR A 274 15.63 -8.32 3.43
C THR A 274 15.46 -7.30 4.56
N TYR A 275 14.64 -6.28 4.35
CA TYR A 275 14.27 -5.25 5.34
C TYR A 275 13.03 -5.71 6.11
N THR A 276 13.25 -6.46 7.19
CA THR A 276 12.23 -7.26 7.88
C THR A 276 11.26 -6.46 8.75
N SER A 277 11.54 -5.18 9.04
CA SER A 277 10.62 -4.31 9.80
C SER A 277 9.56 -3.64 8.93
N GLY A 278 9.75 -3.60 7.61
CA GLY A 278 8.78 -3.03 6.68
C GLY A 278 7.48 -3.83 6.66
N SER A 279 6.36 -3.12 6.73
CA SER A 279 5.01 -3.70 6.75
C SER A 279 4.05 -2.89 5.89
N PHE A 280 2.94 -3.50 5.51
CA PHE A 280 1.85 -2.85 4.80
C PHE A 280 0.53 -3.17 5.48
N THR A 281 -0.29 -2.14 5.72
CA THR A 281 -1.63 -2.28 6.31
C THR A 281 -2.60 -1.34 5.62
N GLN A 282 -3.86 -1.75 5.52
CA GLN A 282 -4.96 -0.91 5.05
C GLN A 282 -5.85 -0.57 6.22
N VAL A 283 -6.16 0.71 6.38
CA VAL A 283 -6.97 1.23 7.49
C VAL A 283 -8.09 2.13 6.97
N HIS A 284 -9.18 2.17 7.72
CA HIS A 284 -10.32 3.05 7.47
C HIS A 284 -10.52 3.90 8.73
N PRO A 285 -9.81 5.04 8.84
CA PRO A 285 -9.74 5.81 10.08
C PRO A 285 -11.12 6.39 10.42
N ALA A 286 -11.62 6.03 11.60
CA ALA A 286 -12.89 6.56 12.11
C ALA A 286 -12.67 7.94 12.77
N PRO A 287 -13.66 8.83 12.77
CA PRO A 287 -13.55 10.09 13.49
C PRO A 287 -13.48 9.86 15.01
N PRO A 288 -12.85 10.76 15.77
CA PRO A 288 -12.66 10.60 17.22
C PRO A 288 -13.98 10.59 18.01
N SER A 289 -15.04 11.13 17.44
CA SER A 289 -16.36 11.20 18.04
C SER A 289 -17.44 11.42 16.98
N GLY A 290 -18.69 11.11 17.30
CA GLY A 290 -19.80 11.24 16.36
C GLY A 290 -20.10 9.94 15.62
N THR A 291 -20.80 10.04 14.49
CA THR A 291 -21.11 8.91 13.60
C THR A 291 -19.90 8.61 12.73
N ASN A 292 -19.54 7.33 12.61
CA ASN A 292 -18.46 6.93 11.71
C ASN A 292 -18.80 7.30 10.26
N ASN A 293 -17.99 8.18 9.67
CA ASN A 293 -18.11 8.68 8.30
C ASN A 293 -17.12 8.03 7.32
N CYS A 294 -16.26 7.14 7.81
CA CYS A 294 -15.29 6.40 7.00
C CYS A 294 -15.74 4.95 6.89
N THR A 295 -16.33 4.58 5.78
CA THR A 295 -16.65 3.20 5.46
C THR A 295 -15.62 2.61 4.52
N ASN A 296 -15.43 1.29 4.58
CA ASN A 296 -14.50 0.59 3.70
C ASN A 296 -14.93 0.77 2.24
N PRO A 297 -14.09 1.39 1.37
CA PRO A 297 -14.44 1.64 -0.02
C PRO A 297 -14.52 0.36 -0.88
N GLY A 298 -13.90 -0.73 -0.42
CA GLY A 298 -13.61 -1.87 -1.29
C GLY A 298 -12.53 -1.52 -2.33
N VAL A 299 -12.54 -2.24 -3.44
CA VAL A 299 -11.67 -1.98 -4.60
C VAL A 299 -12.50 -1.28 -5.67
N LEU A 300 -12.13 -0.07 -6.05
CA LEU A 300 -12.77 0.64 -7.15
C LEU A 300 -12.31 0.07 -8.49
N THR A 301 -13.19 0.07 -9.48
CA THR A 301 -12.93 -0.52 -10.81
C THR A 301 -12.63 0.53 -11.88
N ASN A 302 -12.23 1.73 -11.47
CA ASN A 302 -11.90 2.88 -12.34
C ASN A 302 -10.40 3.11 -12.52
N GLY A 303 -9.54 2.23 -11.97
CA GLY A 303 -8.07 2.36 -12.02
C GLY A 303 -7.45 3.00 -10.77
N ALA A 304 -8.25 3.56 -9.86
CA ALA A 304 -7.73 4.15 -8.62
C ALA A 304 -6.97 3.13 -7.73
N ASP A 305 -7.32 1.85 -7.81
CA ASP A 305 -6.56 0.78 -7.14
C ASP A 305 -5.14 0.58 -7.69
N GLY A 306 -4.86 1.05 -8.91
CA GLY A 306 -3.50 1.16 -9.45
C GLY A 306 -2.70 2.27 -8.75
N GLU A 307 -3.33 3.41 -8.45
CA GLU A 307 -2.75 4.48 -7.60
C GLU A 307 -2.42 3.95 -6.21
N ALA A 308 -3.39 3.31 -5.57
CA ALA A 308 -3.23 2.80 -4.21
C ALA A 308 -2.05 1.82 -4.04
N ILE A 309 -1.80 0.95 -5.03
CA ILE A 309 -0.70 -0.01 -4.93
C ILE A 309 0.65 0.62 -5.26
N LEU A 310 0.72 1.52 -6.26
CA LEU A 310 1.99 2.18 -6.59
C LEU A 310 2.50 3.06 -5.43
N ASP A 311 1.62 3.80 -4.77
CA ASP A 311 1.94 4.62 -3.60
C ASP A 311 2.57 3.77 -2.48
N ALA A 312 1.93 2.65 -2.14
CA ALA A 312 2.41 1.73 -1.12
C ALA A 312 3.76 1.08 -1.49
N GLU A 313 3.94 0.69 -2.76
CA GLU A 313 5.16 0.05 -3.25
C GLU A 313 6.35 1.02 -3.25
N TYR A 314 6.15 2.24 -3.74
CA TYR A 314 7.23 3.19 -3.91
C TYR A 314 7.58 3.96 -2.63
N ALA A 315 6.63 4.20 -1.73
CA ALA A 315 6.96 4.59 -0.35
C ALA A 315 7.84 3.53 0.33
N SER A 316 7.50 2.24 0.14
CA SER A 316 8.29 1.10 0.63
C SER A 316 9.65 0.97 -0.05
N ALA A 317 9.78 1.32 -1.34
CA ALA A 317 11.07 1.34 -2.04
C ALA A 317 12.04 2.38 -1.48
N ALA A 318 11.52 3.56 -1.14
CA ALA A 318 12.29 4.67 -0.58
C ALA A 318 12.64 4.50 0.90
N ALA A 319 11.76 3.81 1.68
CA ALA A 319 11.97 3.55 3.11
C ALA A 319 11.63 2.09 3.46
N PRO A 320 12.49 1.12 3.10
CA PRO A 320 12.10 -0.29 3.10
C PRO A 320 11.85 -0.93 4.48
N ASN A 321 12.24 -0.29 5.57
CA ASN A 321 11.92 -0.69 6.94
C ASN A 321 10.80 0.14 7.59
N ALA A 322 10.20 1.11 6.89
CA ALA A 322 9.04 1.83 7.39
C ALA A 322 7.77 0.97 7.36
N ALA A 323 6.84 1.25 8.24
CA ALA A 323 5.46 0.80 8.11
C ALA A 323 4.77 1.67 7.06
N ILE A 324 4.15 1.05 6.07
CA ILE A 324 3.31 1.72 5.08
C ILE A 324 1.86 1.47 5.45
N GLU A 325 1.10 2.54 5.62
CA GLU A 325 -0.31 2.48 5.98
C GLU A 325 -1.13 3.16 4.89
N LEU A 326 -1.99 2.40 4.22
CA LEU A 326 -2.94 2.93 3.26
C LEU A 326 -4.22 3.29 4.01
N ALA A 327 -4.53 4.58 4.07
CA ALA A 327 -5.71 5.09 4.73
C ALA A 327 -6.75 5.50 3.70
N SER A 328 -7.87 4.78 3.64
CA SER A 328 -8.93 5.00 2.66
C SER A 328 -10.32 5.03 3.28
N CYS A 329 -11.19 5.84 2.70
CA CYS A 329 -12.63 5.86 3.00
C CYS A 329 -13.42 5.86 1.69
N ALA A 330 -14.63 5.29 1.72
CA ALA A 330 -15.50 5.34 0.57
C ALA A 330 -15.94 6.78 0.26
N ASP A 331 -16.01 7.09 -1.01
CA ASP A 331 -16.62 8.32 -1.50
C ASP A 331 -18.06 8.48 -1.05
N ALA A 332 -18.39 9.69 -0.64
CA ALA A 332 -19.76 10.13 -0.34
C ALA A 332 -20.05 11.41 -1.15
N SER A 333 -20.78 12.39 -0.62
CA SER A 333 -20.77 13.74 -1.21
C SER A 333 -19.35 14.31 -1.15
N SER A 334 -18.62 14.10 -0.07
CA SER A 334 -17.20 14.43 0.02
C SER A 334 -16.30 13.31 -0.50
N PHE A 335 -15.11 13.67 -0.95
CA PHE A 335 -14.06 12.73 -1.37
C PHE A 335 -13.56 11.87 -0.21
N GLY A 336 -13.46 10.56 -0.41
CA GLY A 336 -13.05 9.60 0.61
C GLY A 336 -11.66 9.87 1.20
N GLY A 337 -10.70 10.27 0.37
CA GLY A 337 -9.37 10.67 0.83
C GLY A 337 -9.37 11.92 1.72
N LEU A 338 -10.28 12.90 1.49
CA LEU A 338 -10.46 14.04 2.38
C LEU A 338 -11.00 13.59 3.75
N ILE A 339 -11.95 12.65 3.76
CA ILE A 339 -12.49 12.07 5.01
C ILE A 339 -11.35 11.37 5.77
N ALA A 340 -10.55 10.57 5.08
CA ALA A 340 -9.44 9.83 5.67
C ALA A 340 -8.41 10.76 6.33
N VAL A 341 -7.92 11.79 5.62
CA VAL A 341 -6.93 12.72 6.18
C VAL A 341 -7.48 13.52 7.35
N GLN A 342 -8.74 13.96 7.28
CA GLN A 342 -9.39 14.67 8.39
C GLN A 342 -9.50 13.78 9.64
N ASN A 343 -9.90 12.52 9.47
CA ASN A 343 -10.01 11.58 10.58
C ASN A 343 -8.65 11.29 11.21
N LEU A 344 -7.61 11.02 10.39
CA LEU A 344 -6.25 10.76 10.85
C LEU A 344 -5.67 11.91 11.69
N LEU A 345 -5.83 13.15 11.23
CA LEU A 345 -5.31 14.32 11.94
C LEU A 345 -6.09 14.61 13.23
N ASN A 346 -7.35 14.20 13.30
CA ASN A 346 -8.21 14.47 14.47
C ASN A 346 -8.35 13.27 15.42
N GLU A 347 -7.92 12.06 15.03
CA GLU A 347 -8.19 10.81 15.75
C GLU A 347 -7.43 10.70 17.06
N SER A 348 -6.17 11.08 17.09
CA SER A 348 -5.30 10.66 18.17
C SER A 348 -4.46 11.78 18.76
N ALA A 349 -3.92 11.50 19.97
CA ALA A 349 -2.90 12.32 20.58
C ALA A 349 -1.58 12.36 19.81
N THR A 350 -1.41 11.44 18.84
CA THR A 350 -0.18 11.33 18.03
C THR A 350 -0.54 10.95 16.60
N PRO A 351 -0.83 11.94 15.73
CA PRO A 351 -1.10 11.69 14.32
C PRO A 351 0.14 11.10 13.62
N PRO A 352 -0.01 10.50 12.40
CA PRO A 352 1.13 10.01 11.64
C PRO A 352 2.18 11.13 11.45
N ALA A 353 3.46 10.76 11.38
CA ALA A 353 4.51 11.76 11.18
C ALA A 353 4.66 12.18 9.71
N ILE A 354 4.20 11.35 8.77
CA ILE A 354 4.40 11.54 7.32
C ILE A 354 3.15 11.08 6.59
N VAL A 355 2.65 11.93 5.69
CA VAL A 355 1.48 11.67 4.84
C VAL A 355 1.84 11.96 3.38
N SER A 356 1.43 11.09 2.46
CA SER A 356 1.49 11.28 1.00
C SER A 356 0.09 11.31 0.41
N ILE A 357 -0.14 12.21 -0.55
CA ILE A 357 -1.42 12.35 -1.27
C ILE A 357 -1.14 12.47 -2.76
N SER A 358 -1.68 11.55 -3.54
CA SER A 358 -1.44 11.42 -4.98
C SER A 358 -2.66 11.78 -5.84
N TYR A 359 -3.51 12.67 -5.33
CA TYR A 359 -4.72 13.16 -5.99
C TYR A 359 -4.64 14.66 -6.24
N GLY A 360 -5.37 15.11 -7.25
CA GLY A 360 -5.44 16.53 -7.61
C GLY A 360 -6.78 17.00 -8.15
N GLU A 361 -7.02 18.31 -8.03
CA GLU A 361 -8.09 19.05 -8.68
C GLU A 361 -7.63 20.51 -8.81
N CYS A 362 -7.89 21.15 -9.93
CA CYS A 362 -7.52 22.56 -10.17
C CYS A 362 -8.15 23.51 -9.14
N GLU A 363 -7.39 24.52 -8.67
CA GLU A 363 -7.90 25.54 -7.74
C GLU A 363 -9.21 26.20 -8.20
N ALA A 364 -9.28 26.58 -9.49
CA ALA A 364 -10.44 27.29 -10.03
C ALA A 364 -11.67 26.40 -10.23
N ILE A 365 -11.49 25.08 -10.24
CA ILE A 365 -12.55 24.07 -10.35
C ILE A 365 -12.96 23.57 -8.96
N ASN A 366 -12.00 23.30 -8.09
CA ASN A 366 -12.24 22.78 -6.74
C ASN A 366 -13.08 23.75 -5.88
N GLY A 367 -12.85 25.07 -6.05
CA GLY A 367 -13.61 26.14 -5.40
C GLY A 367 -13.09 26.50 -4.01
N ALA A 368 -13.46 27.72 -3.56
CA ALA A 368 -12.87 28.36 -2.37
C ALA A 368 -13.08 27.55 -1.08
N ALA A 369 -14.24 26.90 -0.89
CA ALA A 369 -14.51 26.14 0.34
C ALA A 369 -13.67 24.86 0.42
N ALA A 370 -13.55 24.11 -0.68
CA ALA A 370 -12.74 22.89 -0.73
C ALA A 370 -11.25 23.23 -0.61
N ASN A 371 -10.77 24.28 -1.31
CA ASN A 371 -9.38 24.76 -1.20
C ASN A 371 -9.04 25.12 0.27
N ALA A 372 -9.93 25.83 0.95
CA ALA A 372 -9.77 26.19 2.36
C ALA A 372 -9.75 24.96 3.29
N THR A 373 -10.47 23.90 2.94
CA THR A 373 -10.55 22.66 3.74
C THR A 373 -9.24 21.90 3.70
N TYR A 374 -8.62 21.73 2.51
CA TYR A 374 -7.27 21.15 2.39
C TYR A 374 -6.24 22.00 3.12
N SER A 375 -6.23 23.31 2.86
CA SER A 375 -5.30 24.23 3.52
C SER A 375 -5.42 24.18 5.05
N SER A 376 -6.64 24.11 5.59
CA SER A 376 -6.89 24.01 7.03
C SER A 376 -6.44 22.67 7.63
N ALA A 377 -6.65 21.56 6.91
CA ALA A 377 -6.18 20.26 7.32
C ALA A 377 -4.65 20.21 7.40
N TYR A 378 -3.98 20.68 6.35
CA TYR A 378 -2.51 20.68 6.31
C TYR A 378 -1.92 21.65 7.33
N GLN A 379 -2.56 22.81 7.54
CA GLN A 379 -2.19 23.76 8.60
C GLN A 379 -2.25 23.12 9.99
N GLN A 380 -3.30 22.32 10.27
CA GLN A 380 -3.37 21.51 11.48
C GLN A 380 -2.23 20.49 11.53
N GLY A 381 -2.06 19.70 10.46
CA GLY A 381 -1.05 18.65 10.38
C GLY A 381 0.37 19.17 10.69
N VAL A 382 0.79 20.30 10.10
CA VAL A 382 2.13 20.86 10.40
C VAL A 382 2.28 21.31 11.85
N THR A 383 1.19 21.77 12.51
CA THR A 383 1.27 22.09 13.96
C THR A 383 1.38 20.85 14.83
N GLU A 384 0.99 19.69 14.31
CA GLU A 384 1.08 18.39 14.97
C GLU A 384 2.37 17.63 14.60
N GLY A 385 3.23 18.28 13.82
CA GLY A 385 4.52 17.73 13.38
C GLY A 385 4.41 16.78 12.20
N VAL A 386 3.34 16.84 11.41
CA VAL A 386 3.14 15.99 10.22
C VAL A 386 3.81 16.63 9.02
N SER A 387 4.66 15.88 8.32
CA SER A 387 5.19 16.24 7.00
C SER A 387 4.23 15.73 5.94
N ILE A 388 3.69 16.62 5.10
CA ILE A 388 2.67 16.30 4.10
C ILE A 388 3.26 16.49 2.71
N PHE A 389 3.30 15.43 1.91
CA PHE A 389 3.78 15.41 0.53
C PHE A 389 2.58 15.27 -0.39
N VAL A 390 2.52 16.08 -1.43
CA VAL A 390 1.41 16.07 -2.38
C VAL A 390 1.96 16.15 -3.80
N SER A 391 1.52 15.25 -4.66
CA SER A 391 1.86 15.28 -6.08
C SER A 391 1.40 16.60 -6.73
N SER A 392 2.25 17.21 -7.57
CA SER A 392 1.96 18.53 -8.16
C SER A 392 0.89 18.46 -9.24
N GLY A 393 0.67 17.29 -9.81
CA GLY A 393 -0.21 17.02 -10.95
C GLY A 393 0.56 16.54 -12.17
N ASP A 394 -0.16 16.02 -13.16
CA ASP A 394 0.38 15.39 -14.35
C ASP A 394 -0.03 16.11 -15.65
N GLN A 395 -0.40 17.39 -15.55
CA GLN A 395 -0.92 18.19 -16.64
C GLN A 395 -0.03 19.41 -16.96
N SER A 396 1.25 19.36 -16.60
CA SER A 396 2.18 20.48 -16.79
C SER A 396 1.62 21.80 -16.25
N ALA A 397 1.61 22.90 -17.02
CA ALA A 397 1.01 24.17 -16.60
C ALA A 397 -0.53 24.21 -16.75
N ALA A 398 -1.17 23.16 -17.26
CA ALA A 398 -2.59 23.10 -17.61
C ALA A 398 -3.46 22.31 -16.61
N SER A 399 -3.18 22.39 -15.30
CA SER A 399 -3.86 21.58 -14.28
C SER A 399 -5.40 21.73 -14.25
N CYS A 400 -5.96 22.71 -14.96
CA CYS A 400 -7.43 22.87 -15.07
C CYS A 400 -8.03 22.14 -16.28
N ASP A 401 -7.22 21.48 -17.11
CA ASP A 401 -7.64 20.63 -18.21
C ASP A 401 -7.53 19.17 -17.73
N ALA A 402 -8.66 18.56 -17.33
CA ALA A 402 -8.67 17.33 -16.51
C ALA A 402 -8.39 16.03 -17.26
N ASN A 403 -8.61 15.99 -18.59
CA ASN A 403 -8.54 14.73 -19.34
C ASN A 403 -7.46 14.78 -20.41
N ASP A 404 -6.34 14.22 -20.05
CA ASP A 404 -5.19 13.97 -20.89
C ASP A 404 -5.42 12.73 -21.78
N ASN A 405 -6.15 12.92 -22.86
CA ASN A 405 -6.19 11.94 -23.94
C ASN A 405 -5.24 12.39 -25.06
N VAL A 406 -4.44 11.48 -25.59
CA VAL A 406 -3.65 11.73 -26.79
C VAL A 406 -4.56 12.36 -27.87
N GLY A 407 -4.18 13.53 -28.37
CA GLY A 407 -4.96 14.31 -29.33
C GLY A 407 -5.85 15.39 -28.70
N THR A 408 -5.78 15.66 -27.40
CA THR A 408 -6.42 16.80 -26.72
C THR A 408 -5.40 17.92 -26.46
N SER A 409 -5.85 19.17 -26.52
CA SER A 409 -5.04 20.36 -26.26
C SER A 409 -5.62 21.16 -25.11
N ALA A 410 -4.81 21.86 -24.34
CA ALA A 410 -5.24 22.70 -23.23
C ALA A 410 -6.21 23.80 -23.70
N THR A 411 -7.28 24.02 -22.94
CA THR A 411 -8.35 24.98 -23.24
C THR A 411 -8.58 26.03 -22.16
N HIS A 412 -8.17 25.74 -20.90
CA HIS A 412 -8.44 26.59 -19.74
C HIS A 412 -7.29 27.56 -19.39
N GLY A 413 -6.12 27.39 -20.03
CA GLY A 413 -4.95 28.20 -19.75
C GLY A 413 -4.14 27.71 -18.56
N ILE A 414 -3.38 28.62 -17.93
CA ILE A 414 -2.48 28.29 -16.83
C ILE A 414 -3.28 28.09 -15.54
N GLY A 415 -3.03 27.00 -14.83
CA GLY A 415 -3.62 26.69 -13.53
C GLY A 415 -2.81 25.65 -12.77
N VAL A 416 -3.06 25.54 -11.46
CA VAL A 416 -2.38 24.60 -10.56
C VAL A 416 -3.38 23.81 -9.72
N SER A 417 -2.95 22.65 -9.22
CA SER A 417 -3.76 21.82 -8.35
C SER A 417 -3.89 22.43 -6.94
N ALA A 418 -5.13 22.50 -6.45
CA ALA A 418 -5.48 23.01 -5.12
C ALA A 418 -4.95 22.16 -3.97
N PHE A 419 -4.72 20.87 -4.24
CA PHE A 419 -4.27 19.94 -3.20
C PHE A 419 -2.83 20.21 -2.80
N THR A 420 -2.05 20.71 -3.72
CA THR A 420 -0.61 20.91 -3.56
C THR A 420 -0.18 22.38 -3.44
N SER A 421 -1.05 23.33 -3.80
CA SER A 421 -0.71 24.77 -3.84
C SER A 421 -0.64 25.44 -2.46
N THR A 422 -0.98 24.74 -1.37
CA THR A 422 -0.93 25.31 -0.03
C THR A 422 0.50 25.54 0.46
N ILE A 423 0.67 26.39 1.48
CA ILE A 423 1.98 26.66 2.07
C ILE A 423 2.38 25.66 3.16
N TYR A 424 1.53 24.65 3.44
CA TYR A 424 1.65 23.71 4.54
C TYR A 424 1.97 22.29 4.09
N ASN A 425 2.25 22.08 2.82
CA ASN A 425 2.67 20.81 2.23
C ASN A 425 3.88 21.01 1.34
N VAL A 426 4.60 19.94 1.06
CA VAL A 426 5.60 19.86 -0.01
C VAL A 426 4.89 19.51 -1.30
N SER A 427 5.01 20.36 -2.29
CA SER A 427 4.55 20.10 -3.66
C SER A 427 5.65 19.36 -4.43
N VAL A 428 5.35 18.15 -4.90
CA VAL A 428 6.32 17.26 -5.54
C VAL A 428 6.05 17.17 -7.04
N GLY A 429 6.96 17.73 -7.83
CA GLY A 429 6.91 17.74 -9.30
C GLY A 429 7.57 16.53 -9.95
N GLY A 430 7.59 16.53 -11.29
CA GLY A 430 8.04 15.42 -12.11
C GLY A 430 9.22 15.78 -13.05
N THR A 431 10.20 14.86 -13.15
CA THR A 431 11.30 14.91 -14.13
C THR A 431 11.32 13.68 -15.01
N ASP A 432 12.04 13.75 -16.13
CA ASP A 432 12.49 12.59 -16.92
C ASP A 432 14.02 12.62 -17.02
N PHE A 433 14.63 11.55 -17.52
CA PHE A 433 16.06 11.51 -17.77
C PHE A 433 16.41 12.04 -19.17
N GLY A 434 17.41 12.92 -19.21
CA GLY A 434 17.86 13.57 -20.45
C GLY A 434 18.88 12.76 -21.26
N ASP A 435 19.22 11.56 -20.86
CA ASP A 435 20.25 10.73 -21.49
C ASP A 435 19.85 10.23 -22.89
N THR A 436 18.56 9.95 -23.14
CA THR A 436 18.04 9.63 -24.48
C THR A 436 18.13 10.84 -25.40
N TYR A 437 17.74 12.03 -24.92
CA TYR A 437 17.89 13.27 -25.68
C TYR A 437 19.37 13.54 -26.05
N ALA A 438 20.28 13.33 -25.10
CA ALA A 438 21.71 13.52 -25.25
C ALA A 438 22.42 12.38 -26.01
N GLY A 439 21.75 11.24 -26.24
CA GLY A 439 22.36 10.05 -26.84
C GLY A 439 23.39 9.36 -25.93
N THR A 440 23.24 9.42 -24.63
CA THR A 440 24.20 8.97 -23.60
C THR A 440 23.73 7.80 -22.75
N ASN A 441 22.67 7.09 -23.14
CA ASN A 441 22.07 5.98 -22.39
C ASN A 441 23.11 4.96 -21.89
N THR A 442 24.05 4.56 -22.74
CA THR A 442 25.10 3.59 -22.37
C THR A 442 26.08 4.09 -21.31
N THR A 443 26.10 5.39 -21.02
CA THR A 443 26.91 5.98 -19.93
C THR A 443 26.25 5.74 -18.57
N TYR A 444 24.92 5.75 -18.53
CA TYR A 444 24.15 5.76 -17.30
C TYR A 444 23.48 4.44 -16.98
N TRP A 445 23.24 3.58 -17.98
CA TRP A 445 22.56 2.31 -17.80
C TRP A 445 23.49 1.14 -18.15
N GLY A 446 23.52 0.15 -17.25
CA GLY A 446 24.14 -1.16 -17.49
C GLY A 446 23.20 -2.05 -18.31
N SER A 447 23.66 -3.25 -18.65
CA SER A 447 22.78 -4.24 -19.29
C SER A 447 21.65 -4.62 -18.33
N SER A 448 20.42 -4.45 -18.78
CA SER A 448 19.21 -4.83 -18.04
C SER A 448 19.28 -6.31 -17.65
N GLY A 449 18.98 -6.64 -16.40
CA GLY A 449 19.01 -8.01 -15.89
C GLY A 449 20.41 -8.52 -15.48
N SER A 450 21.45 -7.70 -15.51
CA SER A 450 22.79 -8.08 -15.00
C SER A 450 22.79 -8.33 -13.49
N ASN A 451 21.82 -7.78 -12.75
CA ASN A 451 21.59 -8.04 -11.33
C ASN A 451 20.23 -8.75 -11.12
N SER A 452 20.22 -10.07 -11.22
CA SER A 452 19.00 -10.89 -11.07
C SER A 452 18.39 -10.83 -9.66
N ALA A 453 19.07 -10.23 -8.69
CA ALA A 453 18.55 -10.09 -7.33
C ALA A 453 17.70 -8.83 -7.12
N THR A 454 17.92 -7.76 -7.91
CA THR A 454 17.24 -6.47 -7.75
C THR A 454 16.78 -5.85 -9.05
N TYR A 455 17.21 -6.39 -10.19
CA TYR A 455 16.96 -5.90 -11.55
C TYR A 455 17.48 -4.47 -11.84
N GLY A 456 18.18 -3.84 -10.90
CA GLY A 456 18.73 -2.49 -11.09
C GLY A 456 19.80 -2.43 -12.19
N SER A 457 19.78 -1.38 -12.97
CA SER A 457 20.66 -1.13 -14.12
C SER A 457 21.33 0.24 -14.11
N ALA A 458 20.86 1.18 -13.30
CA ALA A 458 21.46 2.52 -13.18
C ALA A 458 22.87 2.45 -12.58
N LEU A 459 23.80 3.21 -13.19
CA LEU A 459 25.22 3.22 -12.83
C LEU A 459 25.60 4.41 -11.95
N SER A 460 24.89 5.54 -12.08
CA SER A 460 25.14 6.79 -11.35
C SER A 460 23.90 7.67 -11.36
N TYR A 461 24.01 8.91 -10.85
CA TYR A 461 23.05 9.98 -11.15
C TYR A 461 22.98 10.22 -12.67
N ILE A 462 21.81 10.45 -13.20
CA ILE A 462 21.49 10.65 -14.61
C ILE A 462 21.04 12.10 -14.80
N PRO A 463 21.47 12.83 -15.85
CA PRO A 463 20.92 14.16 -16.11
C PRO A 463 19.40 14.13 -16.18
N GLU A 464 18.74 15.06 -15.52
CA GLU A 464 17.29 15.18 -15.52
C GLU A 464 16.83 16.41 -16.30
N ILE A 465 15.66 16.27 -16.90
CA ILE A 465 14.88 17.28 -17.61
C ILE A 465 13.49 17.31 -17.01
N PRO A 466 12.67 18.37 -17.15
CA PRO A 466 11.25 18.28 -16.77
C PRO A 466 10.57 17.12 -17.50
N TRP A 467 9.68 16.41 -16.83
CA TRP A 467 8.77 15.49 -17.50
C TRP A 467 7.74 16.31 -18.29
N GLU A 468 7.76 16.16 -19.62
CA GLU A 468 6.90 16.87 -20.57
C GLU A 468 6.78 16.05 -21.85
N ASP A 469 5.56 15.64 -22.20
CA ASP A 469 5.26 14.71 -23.29
C ASP A 469 4.63 15.39 -24.52
N SER A 470 4.33 16.69 -24.42
CA SER A 470 3.59 17.38 -25.50
C SER A 470 4.46 17.87 -26.65
N CYS A 471 3.80 18.18 -27.76
CA CYS A 471 4.46 18.83 -28.92
C CYS A 471 5.03 20.22 -28.58
N ALA A 472 4.60 20.83 -27.47
CA ALA A 472 5.11 22.11 -27.00
C ALA A 472 6.47 22.00 -26.30
N SER A 473 6.92 20.81 -25.95
CA SER A 473 8.26 20.56 -25.41
C SER A 473 9.35 21.02 -26.40
N VAL A 474 10.17 21.96 -25.95
CA VAL A 474 11.29 22.45 -26.77
C VAL A 474 12.29 21.33 -27.08
N LEU A 475 12.44 20.34 -26.19
CA LEU A 475 13.35 19.22 -26.38
C LEU A 475 12.84 18.25 -27.43
N ILE A 476 11.56 17.87 -27.38
CA ILE A 476 10.90 17.01 -28.39
C ILE A 476 10.91 17.69 -29.74
N SER A 477 10.52 18.98 -29.81
CA SER A 477 10.54 19.75 -31.04
C SER A 477 11.96 19.86 -31.63
N THR A 478 12.98 20.10 -30.81
CA THR A 478 14.37 20.15 -31.24
C THR A 478 14.86 18.79 -31.74
N TYR A 479 14.52 17.73 -31.08
CA TYR A 479 14.92 16.35 -31.42
C TYR A 479 14.44 15.97 -32.83
N TYR A 480 13.16 16.25 -33.14
CA TYR A 480 12.55 15.84 -34.42
C TYR A 480 12.71 16.84 -35.55
N SER A 481 12.62 18.15 -35.28
CA SER A 481 12.63 19.18 -36.29
C SER A 481 14.00 19.89 -36.46
N GLY A 482 14.92 19.67 -35.51
CA GLY A 482 16.17 20.44 -35.42
C GLY A 482 15.96 21.92 -35.04
N SER A 483 14.74 22.28 -34.65
CA SER A 483 14.34 23.65 -34.26
C SER A 483 13.42 23.58 -33.05
N GLY A 484 13.69 24.32 -32.01
CA GLY A 484 12.83 24.42 -30.84
C GLY A 484 11.55 25.25 -31.05
N THR A 485 11.11 25.46 -32.30
CA THR A 485 9.88 26.20 -32.60
C THR A 485 8.69 25.30 -32.53
N THR A 486 7.81 25.51 -31.56
CA THR A 486 6.67 24.66 -31.26
C THR A 486 5.34 25.15 -31.83
N TYR A 487 5.15 26.45 -32.00
CA TYR A 487 3.92 27.14 -32.40
C TYR A 487 3.96 27.71 -33.83
N GLY A 488 2.80 28.13 -34.32
CA GLY A 488 2.63 28.69 -35.68
C GLY A 488 2.54 27.59 -36.77
N THR A 489 2.17 27.96 -38.02
CA THR A 489 1.96 26.97 -39.11
C THR A 489 3.16 26.12 -39.46
N SER A 490 4.36 26.54 -39.10
CA SER A 490 5.61 25.78 -39.28
C SER A 490 6.16 25.22 -37.98
N GLY A 491 5.48 25.44 -36.87
CA GLY A 491 5.85 24.91 -35.57
C GLY A 491 5.54 23.41 -35.41
N PHE A 492 6.23 22.76 -34.50
CA PHE A 492 6.15 21.30 -34.32
C PHE A 492 4.73 20.84 -33.98
N CYS A 493 3.96 21.57 -33.14
CA CYS A 493 2.56 21.23 -32.82
C CYS A 493 1.60 21.29 -34.00
N ASN A 494 1.99 21.94 -35.13
CA ASN A 494 1.21 21.97 -36.38
C ASN A 494 1.86 21.10 -37.46
N SER A 495 2.81 20.24 -37.12
CA SER A 495 3.39 19.23 -38.01
C SER A 495 2.59 17.93 -37.95
N SER A 496 2.64 17.08 -38.96
CA SER A 496 1.94 15.79 -38.98
C SER A 496 2.32 14.91 -37.79
N LEU A 497 3.60 14.89 -37.40
CA LEU A 497 4.07 14.09 -36.26
C LEU A 497 3.58 14.69 -34.92
N GLY A 498 3.72 16.01 -34.77
CA GLY A 498 3.24 16.71 -33.57
C GLY A 498 1.75 16.51 -33.33
N GLU A 499 0.93 16.63 -34.40
CA GLU A 499 -0.53 16.43 -34.32
C GLU A 499 -0.94 14.99 -34.06
N THR A 500 -0.17 13.98 -34.52
CA THR A 500 -0.56 12.57 -34.39
C THR A 500 -0.12 11.96 -33.06
N ASP A 501 1.11 12.26 -32.61
CA ASP A 501 1.78 11.51 -31.56
C ASP A 501 2.07 12.32 -30.29
N PHE A 502 1.99 13.67 -30.36
CA PHE A 502 2.43 14.56 -29.28
C PHE A 502 1.43 15.66 -28.88
N LEU A 503 0.20 15.65 -29.39
CA LEU A 503 -0.85 16.50 -28.82
C LEU A 503 -1.25 15.97 -27.45
N GLY A 504 -1.23 16.82 -26.46
CA GLY A 504 -1.56 16.48 -25.07
C GLY A 504 -0.89 17.44 -24.09
N PHE A 505 -1.15 17.27 -22.84
CA PHE A 505 -0.59 18.08 -21.75
C PHE A 505 -0.03 17.23 -20.61
N GLY A 506 0.43 16.00 -20.90
CA GLY A 506 1.06 15.11 -19.95
C GLY A 506 2.44 15.60 -19.53
N GLY A 507 2.63 15.81 -18.22
CA GLY A 507 3.92 16.26 -17.68
C GLY A 507 3.80 16.73 -16.23
N GLY A 508 4.92 16.93 -15.54
CA GLY A 508 4.97 17.40 -14.16
C GLY A 508 4.39 18.80 -14.00
N SER A 509 3.35 18.96 -13.16
CA SER A 509 2.67 20.25 -13.02
C SER A 509 3.40 21.25 -12.15
N GLY A 510 3.26 22.53 -12.50
CA GLY A 510 3.77 23.66 -11.73
C GLY A 510 3.18 24.99 -12.19
N GLY A 511 3.43 26.02 -11.43
CA GLY A 511 2.94 27.37 -11.69
C GLY A 511 2.64 28.18 -10.41
N PRO A 512 2.19 29.42 -10.53
CA PRO A 512 1.77 30.25 -9.40
C PRO A 512 0.34 29.89 -8.96
N SER A 513 0.10 29.83 -7.65
CA SER A 513 -1.26 29.73 -7.08
C SER A 513 -2.08 30.93 -7.56
N GLY A 514 -3.23 30.66 -8.18
CA GLY A 514 -4.02 31.71 -8.86
C GLY A 514 -5.45 31.87 -8.34
N CYS A 515 -6.09 30.78 -7.86
CA CYS A 515 -7.50 30.79 -7.46
C CYS A 515 -7.77 29.98 -6.17
N ALA A 516 -6.87 30.09 -5.20
CA ALA A 516 -7.03 29.48 -3.88
C ALA A 516 -8.25 30.04 -3.12
N THR A 517 -8.59 31.29 -3.39
CA THR A 517 -9.75 31.99 -2.83
C THR A 517 -10.47 32.78 -3.93
N GLY A 518 -11.69 33.24 -3.63
CA GLY A 518 -12.49 33.94 -4.60
C GLY A 518 -13.25 33.00 -5.54
N SER A 519 -13.65 33.50 -6.69
CA SER A 519 -14.51 32.80 -7.63
C SER A 519 -14.09 33.10 -9.07
N ALA A 520 -13.92 32.09 -9.87
CA ALA A 520 -13.67 32.20 -11.31
C ALA A 520 -14.95 32.63 -12.03
N THR A 521 -14.84 33.54 -13.00
CA THR A 521 -15.97 33.92 -13.88
C THR A 521 -16.11 33.03 -15.10
N THR A 522 -15.07 32.29 -15.42
CA THR A 522 -15.03 31.32 -16.52
C THR A 522 -14.60 29.98 -15.96
N THR A 523 -15.32 28.92 -16.32
CA THR A 523 -15.04 27.53 -15.89
C THR A 523 -13.56 27.20 -16.06
N GLY A 524 -12.91 26.72 -15.00
CA GLY A 524 -11.53 26.26 -15.04
C GLY A 524 -10.46 27.33 -15.34
N VAL A 525 -10.84 28.60 -15.44
CA VAL A 525 -9.91 29.70 -15.79
C VAL A 525 -9.69 30.61 -14.59
N VAL A 526 -8.45 30.88 -14.26
CA VAL A 526 -8.08 31.88 -13.25
C VAL A 526 -8.55 33.24 -13.70
N SER A 527 -9.65 33.71 -13.11
CA SER A 527 -10.38 34.92 -13.53
C SER A 527 -11.24 35.46 -12.39
N GLY A 528 -11.99 36.54 -12.64
CA GLY A 528 -12.96 37.09 -11.68
C GLY A 528 -12.33 37.63 -10.40
N THR A 529 -12.74 37.08 -9.25
CA THR A 529 -12.19 37.43 -7.92
C THR A 529 -11.14 36.47 -7.40
N CYS A 530 -10.66 35.56 -8.26
CA CYS A 530 -9.62 34.59 -7.92
C CYS A 530 -8.39 35.28 -7.31
N ALA A 531 -7.86 34.70 -6.23
CA ALA A 531 -6.58 35.09 -5.64
C ALA A 531 -5.87 33.85 -5.09
N GLY A 532 -4.56 33.76 -5.38
CA GLY A 532 -3.70 32.69 -4.90
C GLY A 532 -3.33 32.80 -3.43
N TYR A 533 -2.77 31.74 -2.86
CA TYR A 533 -2.13 31.79 -1.54
C TYR A 533 -0.96 32.76 -1.54
N ALA A 534 -0.76 33.46 -0.41
CA ALA A 534 0.37 34.36 -0.25
C ALA A 534 1.70 33.60 -0.22
N LYS A 535 2.74 34.11 -0.90
CA LYS A 535 4.09 33.54 -0.90
C LYS A 535 4.64 33.47 0.53
N PRO A 536 5.06 32.30 1.02
CA PRO A 536 5.66 32.20 2.34
C PRO A 536 7.07 32.77 2.36
N SER A 537 7.51 33.27 3.52
CA SER A 537 8.81 33.95 3.66
C SER A 537 10.01 33.03 3.38
N TRP A 538 9.87 31.74 3.57
CA TRP A 538 10.91 30.75 3.28
C TRP A 538 11.07 30.48 1.78
N GLN A 539 10.04 30.70 0.94
CA GLN A 539 10.14 30.55 -0.52
C GLN A 539 10.93 31.72 -1.13
N SER A 540 12.22 31.74 -0.82
CA SER A 540 13.15 32.83 -1.19
C SER A 540 14.50 32.23 -1.59
N LEU A 541 14.70 32.03 -2.88
CA LEU A 541 15.84 31.40 -3.52
C LEU A 541 16.08 32.05 -4.87
N VAL A 542 17.30 31.97 -5.43
CA VAL A 542 17.58 32.41 -6.82
C VAL A 542 16.65 31.63 -7.77
N GLY A 543 16.04 32.32 -8.72
CA GLY A 543 15.04 31.74 -9.64
C GLY A 543 13.57 31.92 -9.20
N VAL A 544 13.30 32.00 -7.91
CA VAL A 544 11.91 32.24 -7.40
C VAL A 544 11.42 33.60 -7.88
N PRO A 545 10.25 33.68 -8.55
CA PRO A 545 9.69 34.95 -9.04
C PRO A 545 9.44 35.97 -7.92
N ALA A 546 9.61 37.24 -8.25
CA ALA A 546 9.39 38.34 -7.31
C ALA A 546 7.91 38.77 -7.23
N ASP A 547 6.99 37.82 -7.37
CA ASP A 547 5.56 38.04 -7.15
C ASP A 547 5.18 37.88 -5.67
N SER A 548 3.87 37.83 -5.35
CA SER A 548 3.39 37.75 -3.97
C SER A 548 2.61 36.47 -3.68
N VAL A 549 2.59 35.51 -4.63
CA VAL A 549 1.81 34.29 -4.52
C VAL A 549 2.71 33.07 -4.33
N ARG A 550 2.15 32.00 -3.78
CA ARG A 550 2.81 30.70 -3.63
C ARG A 550 3.10 30.09 -4.99
N ASP A 551 4.33 29.65 -5.22
CA ASP A 551 4.79 28.99 -6.44
C ASP A 551 5.03 27.49 -6.18
N ILE A 552 4.66 26.63 -7.12
CA ILE A 552 4.88 25.19 -7.08
C ILE A 552 5.55 24.70 -8.37
N PRO A 553 6.24 23.53 -8.32
CA PRO A 553 6.49 22.64 -7.17
C PRO A 553 7.61 23.15 -6.25
N ASP A 554 7.77 22.52 -5.06
CA ASP A 554 8.91 22.78 -4.19
C ASP A 554 10.14 22.01 -4.63
N VAL A 555 9.96 20.73 -4.92
CA VAL A 555 10.97 19.75 -5.31
C VAL A 555 10.41 18.84 -6.39
N SER A 556 11.27 18.12 -7.11
CA SER A 556 10.86 17.15 -8.13
C SER A 556 11.61 15.84 -8.01
N LEU A 557 11.11 14.82 -8.69
CA LEU A 557 11.76 13.52 -8.85
C LEU A 557 11.34 12.89 -10.18
N PHE A 558 12.07 11.86 -10.64
CA PHE A 558 11.66 11.09 -11.82
C PHE A 558 10.18 10.69 -11.74
N ALA A 559 9.43 10.94 -12.80
CA ALA A 559 7.97 10.75 -12.89
C ALA A 559 7.50 10.33 -14.29
N ALA A 560 8.40 10.16 -15.26
CA ALA A 560 8.05 9.95 -16.65
C ALA A 560 7.36 8.61 -16.93
N ASN A 561 6.51 8.59 -17.98
CA ASN A 561 5.66 7.47 -18.37
C ASN A 561 6.09 6.76 -19.67
N GLY A 562 7.30 7.05 -20.20
CA GLY A 562 7.91 6.28 -21.28
C GLY A 562 8.14 7.01 -22.60
N VAL A 563 7.81 8.29 -22.76
CA VAL A 563 8.03 9.02 -24.04
C VAL A 563 9.52 9.02 -24.42
N TRP A 564 10.43 9.34 -23.50
CA TRP A 564 11.87 9.24 -23.72
C TRP A 564 12.44 7.84 -23.48
N GLY A 565 11.60 6.84 -23.19
CA GLY A 565 11.98 5.45 -22.96
C GLY A 565 12.21 5.10 -21.49
N HIS A 566 11.80 5.93 -20.56
CA HIS A 566 11.92 5.70 -19.12
C HIS A 566 10.54 5.63 -18.47
N ALA A 567 10.30 4.61 -17.65
CA ALA A 567 9.05 4.44 -16.89
C ALA A 567 9.32 3.66 -15.61
N TYR A 568 8.44 3.80 -14.62
CA TYR A 568 8.44 2.94 -13.45
C TYR A 568 7.83 1.57 -13.74
N VAL A 569 8.34 0.54 -13.05
CA VAL A 569 7.77 -0.81 -13.00
C VAL A 569 7.09 -1.00 -11.66
N PHE A 570 5.85 -1.44 -11.66
CA PHE A 570 5.14 -1.74 -10.42
C PHE A 570 4.28 -3.02 -10.56
N CYS A 571 3.95 -3.61 -9.41
CA CYS A 571 3.17 -4.83 -9.35
C CYS A 571 1.69 -4.50 -9.18
N TYR A 572 0.95 -4.48 -10.28
CA TYR A 572 -0.49 -4.21 -10.30
C TYR A 572 -1.21 -5.33 -11.04
N SER A 573 -1.79 -6.28 -10.30
CA SER A 573 -2.31 -7.54 -10.85
C SER A 573 -3.80 -7.52 -11.20
N ASN A 574 -4.49 -6.37 -11.14
CA ASN A 574 -5.91 -6.28 -11.47
C ASN A 574 -6.15 -6.53 -12.97
N PRO A 575 -6.87 -7.61 -13.37
CA PRO A 575 -7.06 -7.98 -14.77
C PRO A 575 -8.17 -7.17 -15.47
N GLY A 576 -8.64 -6.09 -14.87
CA GLY A 576 -9.71 -5.24 -15.42
C GLY A 576 -9.34 -4.70 -16.81
N THR A 577 -10.27 -4.76 -17.76
CA THR A 577 -10.03 -4.30 -19.13
C THR A 577 -9.80 -2.79 -19.15
N GLY A 578 -8.64 -2.36 -19.65
CA GLY A 578 -8.29 -0.94 -19.78
C GLY A 578 -7.68 -0.31 -18.53
N LEU A 579 -7.48 -1.10 -17.44
CA LEU A 579 -6.88 -0.59 -16.19
C LEU A 579 -5.35 -0.70 -16.16
N GLY A 580 -4.74 -1.33 -17.16
CA GLY A 580 -3.27 -1.46 -17.27
C GLY A 580 -2.64 -2.46 -16.31
N GLY A 581 -3.43 -3.26 -15.60
CA GLY A 581 -2.93 -4.30 -14.71
C GLY A 581 -2.40 -5.53 -15.46
N GLU A 582 -1.24 -6.01 -15.06
CA GLU A 582 -0.56 -7.18 -15.61
C GLU A 582 -0.20 -8.17 -14.50
N PRO A 583 -0.25 -9.48 -14.77
CA PRO A 583 0.14 -10.46 -13.76
C PRO A 583 1.58 -10.25 -13.27
N CYS A 584 1.78 -10.06 -11.97
CA CYS A 584 3.10 -9.89 -11.36
C CYS A 584 3.86 -11.23 -11.29
N THR A 585 4.09 -11.87 -12.44
CA THR A 585 4.76 -13.17 -12.57
C THR A 585 5.91 -13.08 -13.55
N GLY A 586 6.97 -13.84 -13.31
CA GLY A 586 8.14 -13.86 -14.20
C GLY A 586 9.05 -12.65 -14.01
N ALA A 587 9.73 -12.22 -15.09
CA ALA A 587 10.60 -11.07 -15.07
C ALA A 587 9.80 -9.76 -14.98
N PRO A 588 10.25 -8.75 -14.23
CA PRO A 588 9.51 -7.48 -14.07
C PRO A 588 9.28 -6.70 -15.37
N SER A 589 10.02 -6.99 -16.43
CA SER A 589 9.80 -6.39 -17.76
C SER A 589 8.44 -6.69 -18.38
N GLY A 590 7.69 -7.66 -17.83
CA GLY A 590 6.31 -7.98 -18.23
C GLY A 590 5.26 -7.48 -17.24
N TRP A 591 5.63 -6.65 -16.28
CA TRP A 591 4.72 -6.05 -15.30
C TRP A 591 4.15 -4.72 -15.81
N SER A 592 3.27 -4.12 -15.01
CA SER A 592 2.68 -2.82 -15.32
C SER A 592 3.73 -1.72 -15.33
N LEU A 593 3.60 -0.80 -16.28
CA LEU A 593 4.48 0.34 -16.48
C LEU A 593 3.67 1.64 -16.40
N ALA A 594 4.17 2.61 -15.68
CA ALA A 594 3.55 3.92 -15.55
C ALA A 594 4.57 5.00 -15.17
N GLY A 595 4.12 6.25 -15.20
CA GLY A 595 4.75 7.41 -14.60
C GLY A 595 3.71 8.23 -13.85
N GLY A 596 4.07 9.43 -13.46
CA GLY A 596 3.22 10.37 -12.75
C GLY A 596 3.91 10.95 -11.51
N THR A 597 3.50 12.14 -11.14
CA THR A 597 3.94 12.75 -9.88
C THR A 597 3.46 11.96 -8.66
N SER A 598 2.51 11.03 -8.87
CA SER A 598 2.09 10.01 -7.91
C SER A 598 3.20 9.05 -7.47
N PHE A 599 4.18 8.76 -8.31
CA PHE A 599 5.38 8.02 -7.87
C PHE A 599 6.33 8.91 -7.07
N ALA A 600 6.50 10.16 -7.48
CA ALA A 600 7.45 11.08 -6.88
C ALA A 600 7.05 11.44 -5.42
N SER A 601 5.76 11.65 -5.15
CA SER A 601 5.25 12.05 -3.83
C SER A 601 5.52 10.99 -2.74
N PRO A 602 5.10 9.71 -2.87
CA PRO A 602 5.37 8.69 -1.86
C PRO A 602 6.86 8.35 -1.73
N ILE A 603 7.66 8.51 -2.80
CA ILE A 603 9.12 8.36 -2.71
C ILE A 603 9.71 9.46 -1.82
N TRP A 604 9.32 10.74 -2.00
CA TRP A 604 9.74 11.83 -1.13
C TRP A 604 9.28 11.66 0.30
N ALA A 605 8.04 11.17 0.52
CA ALA A 605 7.54 10.79 1.85
C ALA A 605 8.42 9.69 2.49
N GLY A 606 8.86 8.70 1.71
CA GLY A 606 9.82 7.70 2.14
C GLY A 606 11.18 8.30 2.48
N PHE A 607 11.70 9.25 1.69
CA PHE A 607 12.95 9.95 2.02
C PHE A 607 12.83 10.75 3.32
N GLN A 608 11.67 11.37 3.58
CA GLN A 608 11.40 12.02 4.86
C GLN A 608 11.42 11.03 6.04
N ALA A 609 10.99 9.78 5.84
CA ALA A 609 11.09 8.75 6.86
C ALA A 609 12.56 8.42 7.21
N LEU A 610 13.47 8.47 6.21
CA LEU A 610 14.92 8.33 6.48
C LEU A 610 15.45 9.53 7.28
N ILE A 611 15.00 10.74 6.94
CA ILE A 611 15.37 11.96 7.65
C ILE A 611 14.86 11.92 9.09
N ASN A 612 13.59 11.61 9.31
CA ASN A 612 12.99 11.51 10.65
C ASN A 612 13.71 10.45 11.51
N GLN A 613 14.01 9.26 10.94
CA GLN A 613 14.78 8.23 11.64
C GLN A 613 16.14 8.75 12.06
N LYS A 614 16.84 9.47 11.19
CA LYS A 614 18.18 9.99 11.46
C LYS A 614 18.16 11.17 12.44
N ALA A 615 17.18 12.06 12.32
CA ALA A 615 16.97 13.19 13.21
C ALA A 615 16.43 12.78 14.60
N GLY A 616 15.82 11.59 14.67
CA GLY A 616 15.25 11.03 15.91
C GLY A 616 13.92 11.67 16.31
N ASP A 617 13.31 12.49 15.46
CA ASP A 617 12.03 13.17 15.70
C ASP A 617 11.30 13.45 14.38
N ARG A 618 9.98 13.73 14.48
CA ARG A 618 9.17 14.24 13.36
C ARG A 618 9.56 15.68 13.03
N GLN A 619 9.38 16.09 11.78
CA GLN A 619 9.94 17.36 11.29
C GLN A 619 8.88 18.43 10.93
N GLY A 620 7.58 18.12 10.94
CA GLY A 620 6.55 19.07 10.51
C GLY A 620 6.68 19.42 9.03
N ASN A 621 6.55 20.72 8.70
CA ASN A 621 6.74 21.19 7.32
C ASN A 621 8.24 21.23 6.95
N PRO A 622 8.73 20.39 6.02
CA PRO A 622 10.16 20.35 5.69
C PRO A 622 10.60 21.48 4.75
N ASN A 623 9.68 22.22 4.10
CA ASN A 623 9.99 23.24 3.11
C ASN A 623 10.96 24.33 3.60
N PRO A 624 10.80 24.92 4.81
CA PRO A 624 11.75 25.92 5.30
C PRO A 624 13.19 25.42 5.31
N THR A 625 13.39 24.13 5.65
CA THR A 625 14.70 23.49 5.64
C THR A 625 15.21 23.24 4.21
N TYR A 626 14.36 22.74 3.31
CA TYR A 626 14.73 22.53 1.90
C TYR A 626 15.20 23.84 1.25
N TYR A 627 14.38 24.89 1.37
CA TYR A 627 14.74 26.21 0.78
C TYR A 627 15.98 26.82 1.44
N SER A 628 16.20 26.64 2.73
CA SER A 628 17.39 27.12 3.44
C SER A 628 18.68 26.43 2.94
N LEU A 629 18.62 25.10 2.77
CA LEU A 629 19.75 24.33 2.24
C LEU A 629 20.04 24.67 0.77
N ALA A 630 19.00 24.72 -0.05
CA ALA A 630 19.12 25.11 -1.45
C ALA A 630 19.65 26.54 -1.63
N LYS A 631 19.19 27.48 -0.80
CA LYS A 631 19.69 28.87 -0.79
C LYS A 631 21.18 28.94 -0.46
N THR A 632 21.64 28.10 0.46
CA THR A 632 23.07 28.01 0.81
C THR A 632 23.89 27.41 -0.34
N GLU A 633 23.34 26.39 -1.02
CA GLU A 633 24.00 25.68 -2.12
C GLU A 633 24.04 26.50 -3.42
N TYR A 634 22.90 27.10 -3.78
CA TYR A 634 22.77 27.84 -5.05
C TYR A 634 23.25 29.30 -4.95
N GLY A 635 23.31 29.85 -3.74
CA GLY A 635 23.73 31.24 -3.53
C GLY A 635 22.83 32.24 -4.26
N THR A 636 23.45 33.26 -4.92
CA THR A 636 22.71 34.28 -5.66
C THR A 636 22.73 34.11 -7.19
N THR A 637 23.47 33.12 -7.71
CA THR A 637 23.71 32.94 -9.14
C THR A 637 23.49 31.51 -9.64
N GLY A 638 23.02 30.62 -8.77
CA GLY A 638 22.92 29.17 -9.01
C GLY A 638 24.25 28.43 -8.81
N SER A 639 24.22 27.12 -8.84
CA SER A 639 25.37 26.23 -8.63
C SER A 639 25.87 25.67 -9.97
N THR A 640 27.11 25.94 -10.32
CA THR A 640 27.75 25.37 -11.53
C THR A 640 28.22 23.92 -11.28
N THR A 641 28.26 23.45 -10.03
CA THR A 641 28.71 22.09 -9.67
C THR A 641 27.56 21.16 -9.36
N CYS A 642 26.37 21.70 -9.05
CA CYS A 642 25.17 20.92 -8.73
C CYS A 642 24.11 21.01 -9.85
N ASN A 643 24.52 21.37 -11.06
CA ASN A 643 23.65 21.38 -12.22
C ASN A 643 23.42 19.96 -12.75
N SER A 644 22.18 19.57 -12.92
CA SER A 644 21.74 18.24 -13.35
C SER A 644 22.38 17.80 -14.69
N THR A 645 22.63 18.74 -15.62
CA THR A 645 23.23 18.43 -16.92
C THR A 645 24.63 17.83 -16.83
N LEU A 646 25.31 17.93 -15.69
CA LEU A 646 26.62 17.32 -15.44
C LEU A 646 26.53 15.79 -15.25
N GLY A 647 25.33 15.23 -14.98
CA GLY A 647 25.12 13.80 -14.77
C GLY A 647 26.05 13.22 -13.70
N ASN A 648 26.82 12.21 -14.07
CA ASN A 648 27.79 11.58 -13.15
C ASN A 648 28.97 12.49 -12.74
N GLY A 649 29.05 13.70 -13.30
CA GLY A 649 30.05 14.72 -12.97
C GLY A 649 29.56 15.74 -11.92
N VAL A 650 28.34 15.62 -11.40
CA VAL A 650 27.84 16.51 -10.33
C VAL A 650 28.71 16.45 -9.09
N GLY A 651 28.80 17.56 -8.35
CA GLY A 651 29.59 17.64 -7.13
C GLY A 651 29.15 16.64 -6.06
N THR A 652 30.08 15.97 -5.41
CA THR A 652 29.78 14.94 -4.39
C THR A 652 29.14 15.50 -3.11
N SER A 653 29.19 16.83 -2.92
CA SER A 653 28.59 17.52 -1.77
C SER A 653 27.21 18.10 -2.06
N CYS A 654 26.70 18.02 -3.30
CA CYS A 654 25.42 18.59 -3.68
C CYS A 654 24.28 17.94 -2.90
N VAL A 655 23.41 18.76 -2.34
CA VAL A 655 22.16 18.32 -1.68
C VAL A 655 21.03 18.23 -2.70
N PHE A 656 20.97 19.22 -3.59
CA PHE A 656 20.00 19.25 -4.68
C PHE A 656 20.73 19.30 -6.04
N TYR A 657 20.04 18.85 -7.06
CA TYR A 657 20.49 18.90 -8.46
C TYR A 657 19.58 19.84 -9.23
N ASP A 658 20.13 21.00 -9.62
CA ASP A 658 19.45 22.06 -10.35
C ASP A 658 19.15 21.63 -11.79
N VAL A 659 17.88 21.47 -12.15
CA VAL A 659 17.44 21.06 -13.50
C VAL A 659 17.28 22.29 -14.37
N THR A 660 18.18 22.48 -15.32
CA THR A 660 18.29 23.74 -16.12
C THR A 660 18.06 23.55 -17.60
N GLN A 661 17.58 22.39 -18.05
CA GLN A 661 17.36 22.06 -19.46
C GLN A 661 15.93 21.54 -19.67
N GLY A 662 15.19 22.17 -20.59
CA GLY A 662 13.83 21.77 -20.94
C GLY A 662 12.77 22.77 -20.49
N ASP A 663 11.54 22.37 -20.56
CA ASP A 663 10.34 23.13 -20.16
C ASP A 663 9.19 22.19 -19.84
N MET A 664 8.08 22.75 -19.34
CA MET A 664 6.81 22.07 -19.12
C MET A 664 5.69 22.76 -19.91
N ASP A 665 6.01 23.34 -21.07
CA ASP A 665 5.06 24.05 -21.92
C ASP A 665 4.15 23.04 -22.66
N VAL A 666 2.87 23.36 -22.81
CA VAL A 666 1.89 22.47 -23.43
C VAL A 666 1.16 23.13 -24.59
N ASP A 667 0.68 22.33 -25.51
CA ASP A 667 -0.13 22.79 -26.62
C ASP A 667 -1.53 23.22 -26.19
N CYS A 668 -2.09 24.19 -26.90
CA CYS A 668 -3.38 24.77 -26.56
C CYS A 668 -4.22 25.14 -27.77
N THR A 669 -5.56 25.09 -27.57
CA THR A 669 -6.57 25.59 -28.53
C THR A 669 -7.50 26.62 -27.91
N GLY A 670 -7.40 26.85 -26.59
CA GLY A 670 -8.17 27.84 -25.84
C GLY A 670 -7.85 29.30 -26.24
N THR A 671 -8.45 30.22 -25.51
CA THR A 671 -8.23 31.69 -25.70
C THR A 671 -7.47 32.34 -24.54
N ASN A 672 -7.29 31.61 -23.43
CA ASN A 672 -6.64 32.10 -22.23
C ASN A 672 -5.20 31.54 -22.18
N ASN A 673 -4.23 32.43 -22.01
CA ASN A 673 -2.81 32.05 -21.94
C ASN A 673 -2.33 31.19 -23.13
N CYS A 674 -3.00 31.25 -24.28
CA CYS A 674 -2.69 30.47 -25.47
C CYS A 674 -2.10 31.34 -26.59
N TYR A 675 -0.80 31.27 -26.78
CA TYR A 675 -0.11 31.99 -27.87
C TYR A 675 -0.23 31.23 -29.17
N ARG A 676 -1.12 31.69 -30.04
CA ARG A 676 -1.42 31.06 -31.33
C ARG A 676 -1.41 32.10 -32.45
N PRO A 677 -0.22 32.55 -32.95
CA PRO A 677 -0.15 33.56 -33.98
C PRO A 677 -0.64 33.08 -35.35
N SER A 678 -0.59 31.77 -35.60
CA SER A 678 -1.12 31.07 -36.79
C SER A 678 -1.12 29.55 -36.55
N GLY A 679 -1.86 28.81 -37.39
CA GLY A 679 -2.02 27.34 -37.27
C GLY A 679 -3.25 26.96 -36.44
N THR A 680 -3.45 25.66 -36.25
CA THR A 680 -4.53 25.08 -35.45
C THR A 680 -4.22 25.10 -33.96
N TYR A 681 -2.99 24.74 -33.61
CA TYR A 681 -2.51 24.59 -32.25
C TYR A 681 -1.54 25.72 -31.90
N GLY A 682 -1.72 26.31 -30.73
CA GLY A 682 -0.84 27.20 -30.05
C GLY A 682 -0.04 26.53 -28.97
N VAL A 683 0.64 27.29 -28.13
CA VAL A 683 1.33 26.85 -26.91
C VAL A 683 0.97 27.77 -25.77
N LEU A 684 0.95 27.22 -24.52
CA LEU A 684 0.69 28.05 -23.35
C LEU A 684 1.75 29.13 -23.18
N SER A 685 1.31 30.29 -22.77
CA SER A 685 2.15 31.47 -22.61
C SER A 685 1.66 32.36 -21.50
N THR A 686 2.53 32.92 -20.70
CA THR A 686 2.19 33.93 -19.69
C THR A 686 1.71 35.26 -20.32
N SER A 687 1.80 35.37 -21.65
CA SER A 687 1.34 36.55 -22.40
C SER A 687 0.55 36.15 -23.66
N ASP A 688 -0.66 36.70 -23.80
CA ASP A 688 -1.51 36.48 -24.99
C ASP A 688 -0.98 37.17 -26.26
N SER A 689 -0.09 38.15 -26.16
CA SER A 689 0.40 39.00 -27.28
C SER A 689 1.79 38.65 -27.78
N ALA A 690 2.57 37.89 -27.01
CA ALA A 690 3.92 37.45 -27.33
C ALA A 690 4.17 36.09 -26.70
N TYR A 691 5.01 35.28 -27.31
CA TYR A 691 5.40 34.02 -26.69
C TYR A 691 6.31 34.25 -25.49
N ASP A 692 5.85 33.89 -24.34
CA ASP A 692 6.56 33.84 -23.06
C ASP A 692 6.15 32.54 -22.37
N LYS A 693 6.98 31.50 -22.50
CA LYS A 693 6.58 30.09 -22.22
C LYS A 693 6.10 29.88 -20.78
N ALA A 694 5.16 29.00 -20.61
CA ALA A 694 4.55 28.62 -19.34
C ALA A 694 4.80 27.13 -19.00
N TYR A 695 5.95 26.72 -18.48
CA TYR A 695 7.14 27.46 -18.04
C TYR A 695 8.43 26.75 -18.48
N GLY A 696 9.54 27.51 -18.62
CA GLY A 696 10.86 26.92 -18.87
C GLY A 696 11.67 26.73 -17.59
N THR A 697 12.70 25.87 -17.70
CA THR A 697 13.71 25.74 -16.65
C THR A 697 14.61 26.97 -16.60
N THR A 698 15.07 27.29 -15.39
CA THR A 698 16.04 28.41 -15.16
C THR A 698 17.12 27.94 -14.17
N THR A 699 18.12 28.77 -13.93
CA THR A 699 19.12 28.51 -12.91
C THR A 699 18.53 28.76 -11.52
N GLY A 700 18.62 27.76 -10.63
CA GLY A 700 18.03 27.78 -9.31
C GLY A 700 16.59 27.26 -9.33
N TRP A 701 15.70 27.89 -8.62
CA TRP A 701 14.31 27.48 -8.59
C TRP A 701 13.57 27.86 -9.89
N ASP A 702 12.70 26.97 -10.37
CA ASP A 702 11.78 27.26 -11.48
C ASP A 702 10.42 26.54 -11.31
N PHE A 703 9.43 26.93 -12.13
CA PHE A 703 8.10 26.34 -12.09
C PHE A 703 8.05 24.90 -12.62
N ALA A 704 9.02 24.46 -13.39
CA ALA A 704 9.02 23.13 -13.99
C ALA A 704 9.50 22.06 -13.01
N THR A 705 10.44 22.39 -12.11
CA THR A 705 11.09 21.41 -11.24
C THR A 705 11.30 21.87 -9.79
N GLY A 706 10.88 23.10 -9.44
CA GLY A 706 11.11 23.65 -8.10
C GLY A 706 12.58 23.86 -7.81
N ILE A 707 13.05 23.43 -6.65
CA ILE A 707 14.47 23.41 -6.27
C ILE A 707 15.28 22.46 -7.18
N GLY A 708 14.62 21.49 -7.83
CA GLY A 708 15.21 20.40 -8.59
C GLY A 708 15.09 19.05 -7.88
N THR A 709 15.98 18.12 -8.23
CA THR A 709 16.01 16.77 -7.66
C THR A 709 17.05 16.63 -6.54
N VAL A 710 17.24 15.46 -5.93
CA VAL A 710 17.91 15.35 -4.63
C VAL A 710 19.02 14.30 -4.55
N ASN A 711 20.03 14.59 -3.75
CA ASN A 711 20.94 13.61 -3.17
C ASN A 711 20.50 13.31 -1.73
N VAL A 712 19.78 12.22 -1.53
CA VAL A 712 19.13 11.91 -0.26
C VAL A 712 20.11 11.73 0.90
N THR A 713 21.26 11.11 0.64
CA THR A 713 22.31 10.96 1.67
C THR A 713 22.85 12.32 2.12
N ASN A 714 23.10 13.23 1.18
CA ASN A 714 23.59 14.57 1.51
C ASN A 714 22.51 15.40 2.19
N LEU A 715 21.26 15.31 1.74
CA LEU A 715 20.12 15.98 2.38
C LEU A 715 19.99 15.53 3.84
N ALA A 716 19.94 14.22 4.09
CA ALA A 716 19.83 13.67 5.43
C ALA A 716 21.07 13.99 6.32
N ASN A 717 22.25 14.18 5.74
CA ASN A 717 23.45 14.61 6.46
C ASN A 717 23.48 16.11 6.76
N ALA A 718 22.92 16.93 5.87
CA ALA A 718 22.84 18.39 6.00
C ALA A 718 21.64 18.84 6.85
N TRP A 719 20.71 17.92 7.15
CA TRP A 719 19.51 18.23 7.94
C TRP A 719 19.90 18.76 9.31
N PRO A 720 19.30 19.86 9.80
CA PRO A 720 19.60 20.41 11.10
C PRO A 720 19.40 19.37 12.21
N ALA A 721 20.43 19.16 13.04
CA ALA A 721 20.27 18.29 14.18
C ALA A 721 19.21 18.87 15.14
N SER A 722 18.32 18.02 15.64
CA SER A 722 17.44 18.42 16.74
C SER A 722 18.30 18.83 17.94
N THR A 723 18.17 20.07 18.39
CA THR A 723 18.92 20.58 19.57
C THR A 723 18.21 20.26 20.88
N THR A 724 17.02 19.70 20.82
CA THR A 724 16.28 19.26 22.01
C THR A 724 16.70 17.85 22.40
N PRO A 725 17.18 17.65 23.65
CA PRO A 725 17.49 16.31 24.15
C PRO A 725 16.31 15.37 23.94
N ASN A 726 16.52 14.25 23.24
CA ASN A 726 15.46 13.33 22.86
C ASN A 726 15.97 11.87 22.94
N PHE A 727 15.07 10.89 22.76
CA PHE A 727 15.44 9.47 22.71
C PHE A 727 14.58 8.73 21.66
N THR A 728 15.05 7.59 21.22
CA THR A 728 14.25 6.68 20.40
C THR A 728 14.11 5.33 21.10
N LEU A 729 13.06 4.58 20.76
CA LEU A 729 12.84 3.21 21.24
C LEU A 729 13.02 2.23 20.10
N SER A 730 13.71 1.14 20.39
CA SER A 730 13.75 -0.04 19.51
C SER A 730 13.57 -1.31 20.34
N VAL A 731 13.20 -2.41 19.66
CA VAL A 731 12.90 -3.68 20.33
C VAL A 731 13.51 -4.84 19.55
N ALA A 732 14.13 -5.76 20.27
CA ALA A 732 14.72 -6.96 19.67
C ALA A 732 14.57 -8.19 20.59
N PRO A 733 14.03 -9.32 20.11
CA PRO A 733 13.35 -9.48 18.81
C PRO A 733 12.03 -8.70 18.71
N SER A 734 11.63 -8.29 17.51
CA SER A 734 10.36 -7.60 17.24
C SER A 734 9.14 -8.52 17.27
N SER A 735 9.35 -9.84 17.38
CA SER A 735 8.28 -10.83 17.54
C SER A 735 8.58 -11.80 18.67
N VAL A 736 7.55 -12.16 19.42
CA VAL A 736 7.61 -13.08 20.56
C VAL A 736 6.48 -14.09 20.44
N THR A 737 6.80 -15.38 20.58
CA THR A 737 5.79 -16.46 20.63
C THR A 737 5.82 -17.10 22.01
N ILE A 738 4.64 -17.22 22.66
CA ILE A 738 4.46 -17.80 23.98
C ILE A 738 3.28 -18.78 23.97
N ALA A 739 3.41 -19.89 24.69
CA ALA A 739 2.30 -20.83 24.84
C ALA A 739 1.43 -20.44 26.06
N GLN A 740 0.12 -20.71 25.99
CA GLN A 740 -0.77 -20.62 27.15
C GLN A 740 -0.21 -21.40 28.35
N GLY A 741 -0.07 -20.73 29.51
CA GLY A 741 0.47 -21.34 30.74
C GLY A 741 1.94 -21.75 30.66
N GLY A 742 2.63 -21.43 29.55
CA GLY A 742 4.04 -21.76 29.34
C GLY A 742 5.01 -20.73 29.95
N ALA A 743 6.29 -20.91 29.67
CA ALA A 743 7.32 -19.94 30.06
C ALA A 743 7.07 -18.59 29.33
N GLY A 744 7.35 -17.49 30.01
CA GLY A 744 7.25 -16.15 29.39
C GLY A 744 8.29 -15.98 28.28
N GLY A 745 7.92 -15.21 27.26
CA GLY A 745 8.82 -14.79 26.20
C GLY A 745 9.38 -13.40 26.47
N THR A 746 10.59 -13.13 26.01
CA THR A 746 11.27 -11.86 26.29
C THR A 746 11.65 -11.12 25.03
N SER A 747 11.68 -9.78 25.14
CA SER A 747 12.25 -8.90 24.14
C SER A 747 12.98 -7.77 24.84
N THR A 748 14.10 -7.32 24.30
CA THR A 748 14.88 -6.23 24.88
C THR A 748 14.44 -4.91 24.23
N ILE A 749 13.97 -3.98 25.05
CA ILE A 749 13.72 -2.60 24.68
C ILE A 749 15.03 -1.83 24.81
N SER A 750 15.46 -1.16 23.75
CA SER A 750 16.64 -0.27 23.78
C SER A 750 16.18 1.18 23.67
N ILE A 751 16.72 2.01 24.55
CA ILE A 751 16.55 3.46 24.57
C ILE A 751 17.82 4.06 24.02
N THR A 752 17.72 4.67 22.84
CA THR A 752 18.87 5.33 22.21
C THR A 752 18.75 6.83 22.43
N PRO A 753 19.61 7.44 23.25
CA PRO A 753 19.60 8.88 23.46
C PRO A 753 20.08 9.63 22.22
N THR A 754 19.43 10.75 21.92
CA THR A 754 19.84 11.74 20.93
C THR A 754 20.00 13.10 21.59
N ASP A 755 20.79 13.97 21.01
CA ASP A 755 20.96 15.37 21.45
C ASP A 755 21.25 15.54 22.95
N SER A 756 22.20 14.73 23.45
CA SER A 756 22.61 14.76 24.86
C SER A 756 21.50 14.40 25.87
N PHE A 757 20.52 13.61 25.48
CA PHE A 757 19.50 13.12 26.41
C PHE A 757 20.13 12.24 27.51
N THR A 758 19.87 12.59 28.74
CA THR A 758 20.35 11.87 29.95
C THR A 758 19.21 11.45 30.88
N GLY A 759 17.96 11.66 30.44
CA GLY A 759 16.75 11.34 31.19
C GLY A 759 16.52 9.83 31.36
N SER A 760 15.69 9.45 32.32
CA SER A 760 15.14 8.11 32.45
C SER A 760 13.78 8.03 31.78
N VAL A 761 13.48 6.90 31.13
CA VAL A 761 12.27 6.66 30.36
C VAL A 761 11.39 5.66 31.10
N THR A 762 10.17 6.06 31.43
CA THR A 762 9.13 5.18 31.98
C THR A 762 8.47 4.41 30.86
N LEU A 763 8.49 3.07 30.92
CA LEU A 763 7.94 2.18 29.90
C LEU A 763 6.57 1.64 30.30
N THR A 764 5.64 1.59 29.37
CA THR A 764 4.32 0.96 29.51
C THR A 764 4.04 0.08 28.30
N ALA A 765 3.15 -0.92 28.47
CA ALA A 765 2.72 -1.80 27.38
C ALA A 765 1.19 -1.77 27.26
N SER A 766 0.69 -1.65 26.03
CA SER A 766 -0.73 -1.68 25.71
C SER A 766 -1.00 -2.65 24.55
N GLY A 767 -2.27 -2.93 24.23
CA GLY A 767 -2.62 -3.91 23.19
C GLY A 767 -2.42 -5.38 23.60
N LEU A 768 -2.30 -5.67 24.90
CA LEU A 768 -2.13 -7.04 25.40
C LEU A 768 -3.43 -7.84 25.23
N PRO A 769 -3.39 -9.07 24.68
CA PRO A 769 -4.54 -9.95 24.66
C PRO A 769 -5.00 -10.29 26.09
N THR A 770 -6.30 -10.58 26.25
CA THR A 770 -6.86 -10.99 27.55
C THR A 770 -6.08 -12.19 28.10
N GLY A 771 -5.67 -12.09 29.37
CA GLY A 771 -4.88 -13.14 30.04
C GLY A 771 -3.37 -13.09 29.78
N VAL A 772 -2.86 -12.08 29.04
CA VAL A 772 -1.43 -11.80 28.91
C VAL A 772 -1.04 -10.65 29.83
N THR A 773 0.14 -10.74 30.42
CA THR A 773 0.76 -9.69 31.25
C THR A 773 2.14 -9.31 30.71
N ALA A 774 2.51 -8.04 30.86
CA ALA A 774 3.81 -7.49 30.52
C ALA A 774 4.54 -7.04 31.80
N ALA A 775 5.83 -7.33 31.91
CA ALA A 775 6.70 -6.85 32.97
C ALA A 775 8.01 -6.34 32.39
N PHE A 776 8.52 -5.21 32.90
CA PHE A 776 9.78 -4.61 32.49
C PHE A 776 10.84 -4.86 33.57
N GLY A 777 12.03 -5.35 33.18
CA GLY A 777 13.12 -5.66 34.08
C GLY A 777 13.71 -4.44 34.78
N THR A 778 13.83 -3.33 34.04
CA THR A 778 14.23 -2.02 34.57
C THR A 778 13.22 -0.98 34.10
N ASN A 779 12.56 -0.29 35.03
CA ASN A 779 11.57 0.72 34.71
C ASN A 779 11.38 1.72 35.88
N PRO A 780 11.75 3.01 35.73
CA PRO A 780 12.26 3.66 34.51
C PRO A 780 13.66 3.18 34.10
N ALA A 781 13.97 3.20 32.81
CA ALA A 781 15.25 2.76 32.21
C ALA A 781 15.99 3.94 31.54
N THR A 782 17.34 3.86 31.49
CA THR A 782 18.16 4.88 30.82
C THR A 782 18.84 4.37 29.55
N ALA A 783 18.89 3.06 29.34
CA ALA A 783 19.53 2.46 28.18
C ALA A 783 18.77 1.25 27.65
N THR A 784 18.48 0.25 28.51
CA THR A 784 17.76 -0.95 28.09
C THR A 784 16.82 -1.45 29.19
N SER A 785 15.75 -2.13 28.78
CA SER A 785 14.86 -2.88 29.67
C SER A 785 14.41 -4.18 29.02
N VAL A 786 14.41 -5.28 29.75
CA VAL A 786 13.87 -6.55 29.25
C VAL A 786 12.36 -6.57 29.48
N LEU A 787 11.60 -6.59 28.40
CA LEU A 787 10.16 -6.87 28.43
C LEU A 787 9.96 -8.39 28.55
N THR A 788 9.20 -8.82 29.53
CA THR A 788 8.75 -10.22 29.67
C THR A 788 7.22 -10.27 29.48
N LEU A 789 6.78 -11.03 28.49
CA LEU A 789 5.37 -11.28 28.21
C LEU A 789 5.00 -12.69 28.71
N THR A 790 3.96 -12.80 29.52
CA THR A 790 3.52 -14.09 30.10
C THR A 790 2.03 -14.31 29.84
N ALA A 791 1.70 -15.47 29.27
CA ALA A 791 0.32 -15.87 29.01
C ALA A 791 -0.20 -16.81 30.11
N SER A 792 -1.36 -16.51 30.68
CA SER A 792 -2.07 -17.42 31.55
C SER A 792 -2.56 -18.66 30.78
N GLY A 793 -2.95 -19.73 31.48
CA GLY A 793 -3.50 -20.93 30.85
C GLY A 793 -4.85 -20.71 30.11
N THR A 794 -5.44 -19.54 30.22
CA THR A 794 -6.70 -19.15 29.56
C THR A 794 -6.53 -17.89 28.69
N ALA A 795 -5.28 -17.48 28.36
CA ALA A 795 -5.01 -16.32 27.53
C ALA A 795 -5.61 -16.49 26.13
N THR A 796 -6.04 -15.40 25.50
CA THR A 796 -6.59 -15.45 24.13
C THR A 796 -5.50 -15.90 23.16
N ILE A 797 -5.77 -16.96 22.38
CA ILE A 797 -4.87 -17.49 21.34
C ILE A 797 -4.97 -16.58 20.10
N GLY A 798 -3.84 -16.32 19.46
CA GLY A 798 -3.76 -15.51 18.25
C GLY A 798 -2.57 -14.56 18.26
N THR A 799 -2.43 -13.76 17.22
CA THR A 799 -1.39 -12.73 17.12
C THR A 799 -1.98 -11.37 17.48
N ALA A 800 -1.22 -10.58 18.22
CA ALA A 800 -1.58 -9.23 18.62
C ALA A 800 -0.35 -8.30 18.56
N THR A 801 -0.55 -7.04 18.23
CA THR A 801 0.49 -6.03 18.31
C THR A 801 0.50 -5.43 19.72
N VAL A 802 1.60 -5.60 20.42
CA VAL A 802 1.83 -4.99 21.73
C VAL A 802 2.61 -3.70 21.52
N THR A 803 2.00 -2.57 21.84
CA THR A 803 2.65 -1.25 21.77
C THR A 803 3.36 -0.94 23.07
N ILE A 804 4.64 -0.63 23.00
CA ILE A 804 5.48 -0.17 24.09
C ILE A 804 5.61 1.34 23.98
N THR A 805 5.15 2.03 25.00
CA THR A 805 5.27 3.49 25.10
C THR A 805 6.30 3.87 26.15
N GLY A 806 7.26 4.72 25.78
CA GLY A 806 8.26 5.28 26.69
C GLY A 806 8.04 6.77 26.87
N VAL A 807 8.00 7.22 28.11
CA VAL A 807 7.76 8.63 28.48
C VAL A 807 8.90 9.15 29.35
N SER A 808 9.43 10.35 29.03
CA SER A 808 10.39 11.08 29.83
C SER A 808 10.09 12.58 29.77
N GLY A 809 9.50 13.11 30.83
CA GLY A 809 8.99 14.50 30.85
C GLY A 809 7.85 14.66 29.84
N SER A 810 8.00 15.56 28.87
CA SER A 810 7.06 15.76 27.76
C SER A 810 7.34 14.86 26.55
N LEU A 811 8.46 14.15 26.52
CA LEU A 811 8.83 13.28 25.41
C LEU A 811 8.08 11.96 25.50
N THR A 812 7.49 11.53 24.40
CA THR A 812 6.78 10.25 24.30
C THR A 812 7.12 9.58 22.98
N HIS A 813 7.63 8.34 23.05
CA HIS A 813 7.96 7.52 21.88
C HIS A 813 7.38 6.13 22.02
N THR A 814 7.10 5.48 20.90
CA THR A 814 6.52 4.13 20.88
C THR A 814 7.34 3.18 20.02
N THR A 815 7.25 1.90 20.33
CA THR A 815 7.72 0.79 19.47
C THR A 815 6.77 -0.38 19.65
N THR A 816 6.80 -1.36 18.76
CA THR A 816 5.83 -2.47 18.78
C THR A 816 6.49 -3.84 18.81
N VAL A 817 5.84 -4.80 19.46
CA VAL A 817 6.21 -6.21 19.48
C VAL A 817 5.03 -7.03 18.96
N SER A 818 5.25 -7.84 17.94
CA SER A 818 4.26 -8.82 17.47
C SER A 818 4.25 -10.01 18.44
N LEU A 819 3.18 -10.15 19.21
CA LEU A 819 3.01 -11.25 20.16
C LEU A 819 2.11 -12.32 19.56
N THR A 820 2.59 -13.57 19.48
CA THR A 820 1.77 -14.72 19.13
C THR A 820 1.58 -15.59 20.36
N VAL A 821 0.31 -15.77 20.81
CA VAL A 821 -0.07 -16.70 21.86
C VAL A 821 -0.54 -17.98 21.20
N THR A 822 0.17 -19.10 21.43
CA THR A 822 -0.22 -20.43 20.96
C THR A 822 -0.98 -21.20 22.05
N GLY A 823 -1.82 -22.16 21.61
CA GLY A 823 -2.44 -23.08 22.56
C GLY A 823 -1.39 -23.90 23.33
N PRO A 824 -1.79 -24.59 24.42
CA PRO A 824 -0.87 -25.43 25.16
C PRO A 824 -0.29 -26.49 24.24
N PRO A 825 0.96 -26.95 24.49
CA PRO A 825 1.59 -27.99 23.67
C PRO A 825 0.68 -29.20 23.50
N ASN A 826 0.39 -29.57 22.27
CA ASN A 826 -0.48 -30.69 21.92
C ASN A 826 0.01 -31.34 20.62
N PHE A 827 -0.53 -32.49 20.26
CA PHE A 827 -0.25 -33.17 19.01
C PHE A 827 -1.53 -33.71 18.35
N SER A 828 -1.43 -34.03 17.08
CA SER A 828 -2.47 -34.77 16.37
C SER A 828 -1.88 -35.98 15.64
N LEU A 829 -2.72 -36.98 15.32
CA LEU A 829 -2.32 -38.16 14.58
C LEU A 829 -3.01 -38.21 13.23
N SER A 830 -2.25 -38.62 12.22
CA SER A 830 -2.78 -39.00 10.90
C SER A 830 -2.14 -40.28 10.40
N ALA A 831 -2.83 -40.99 9.52
CA ALA A 831 -2.35 -42.23 8.92
C ALA A 831 -2.38 -42.13 7.38
N SER A 832 -1.28 -42.48 6.73
CA SER A 832 -1.18 -42.47 5.27
C SER A 832 -0.41 -43.70 4.76
N PRO A 833 -1.05 -44.54 3.92
CA PRO A 833 -2.45 -44.48 3.50
C PRO A 833 -3.42 -44.80 4.63
N SER A 834 -4.63 -44.24 4.58
CA SER A 834 -5.71 -44.49 5.54
C SER A 834 -6.44 -45.81 5.33
N SER A 835 -6.05 -46.56 4.30
CA SER A 835 -6.53 -47.90 4.03
C SER A 835 -5.39 -48.86 3.67
N VAL A 836 -5.42 -50.07 4.21
CA VAL A 836 -4.41 -51.12 3.94
C VAL A 836 -5.12 -52.42 3.56
N THR A 837 -4.69 -53.04 2.50
CA THR A 837 -5.19 -54.38 2.10
C THR A 837 -4.05 -55.39 2.17
N ILE A 838 -4.26 -56.49 2.86
CA ILE A 838 -3.30 -57.59 3.04
C ILE A 838 -3.98 -58.93 2.77
N ALA A 839 -3.26 -59.87 2.14
CA ALA A 839 -3.76 -61.23 1.97
C ALA A 839 -3.42 -62.10 3.18
N GLN A 840 -4.26 -63.07 3.48
CA GLN A 840 -3.95 -64.13 4.48
C GLN A 840 -2.60 -64.80 4.13
N GLY A 841 -1.66 -64.86 5.10
CA GLY A 841 -0.35 -65.42 4.92
C GLY A 841 0.56 -64.71 3.93
N GLY A 842 0.14 -63.54 3.39
CA GLY A 842 0.89 -62.74 2.45
C GLY A 842 1.85 -61.77 3.11
N ALA A 843 2.48 -60.90 2.29
CA ALA A 843 3.34 -59.84 2.78
C ALA A 843 2.53 -58.84 3.62
N GLY A 844 3.15 -58.30 4.67
CA GLY A 844 2.54 -57.24 5.48
C GLY A 844 2.30 -55.96 4.68
N GLY A 845 1.21 -55.25 5.04
CA GLY A 845 0.90 -53.92 4.53
C GLY A 845 1.31 -52.84 5.51
N THR A 846 1.70 -51.67 5.01
CA THR A 846 2.19 -50.56 5.84
C THR A 846 1.35 -49.28 5.74
N SER A 847 1.33 -48.55 6.80
CA SER A 847 0.83 -47.17 6.85
C SER A 847 1.74 -46.32 7.74
N THR A 848 2.07 -45.13 7.30
CA THR A 848 2.85 -44.18 8.09
C THR A 848 1.93 -43.38 9.00
N ILE A 849 2.19 -43.49 10.28
CA ILE A 849 1.53 -42.66 11.31
C ILE A 849 2.37 -41.43 11.50
N THR A 850 1.77 -40.25 11.24
CA THR A 850 2.40 -38.96 11.42
C THR A 850 1.89 -38.30 12.69
N ILE A 851 2.79 -37.79 13.49
CA ILE A 851 2.55 -36.99 14.69
C ILE A 851 2.79 -35.56 14.29
N ALA A 852 1.74 -34.74 14.21
CA ALA A 852 1.84 -33.31 13.93
C ALA A 852 1.75 -32.55 15.25
N ASP A 853 2.79 -31.77 15.56
CA ASP A 853 2.88 -30.95 16.74
C ASP A 853 2.05 -29.67 16.60
N THR A 854 1.46 -29.23 17.69
CA THR A 854 0.78 -27.94 17.83
C THR A 854 1.16 -27.32 19.17
N GLY A 855 1.19 -25.98 19.22
CA GLY A 855 1.54 -25.26 20.45
C GLY A 855 2.97 -25.53 20.98
N GLY A 856 3.90 -25.94 20.10
CA GLY A 856 5.28 -26.22 20.48
C GLY A 856 5.48 -27.55 21.21
N PHE A 857 4.69 -28.56 20.94
CA PHE A 857 4.83 -29.91 21.51
C PHE A 857 6.15 -30.55 21.04
N THR A 858 6.99 -30.98 21.99
CA THR A 858 8.27 -31.63 21.72
C THR A 858 8.35 -33.03 22.33
N GLY A 859 7.22 -33.53 22.88
CA GLY A 859 7.16 -34.80 23.55
C GLY A 859 7.21 -36.02 22.60
N SER A 860 7.59 -37.18 23.13
CA SER A 860 7.46 -38.44 22.41
C SER A 860 6.06 -39.06 22.64
N VAL A 861 5.53 -39.69 21.63
CA VAL A 861 4.17 -40.29 21.62
C VAL A 861 4.30 -41.81 21.57
N THR A 862 3.76 -42.47 22.54
CA THR A 862 3.64 -43.96 22.57
C THR A 862 2.41 -44.35 21.76
N LEU A 863 2.61 -45.18 20.72
CA LEU A 863 1.57 -45.62 19.80
C LEU A 863 1.09 -47.01 20.14
N SER A 864 -0.21 -47.25 20.02
CA SER A 864 -0.84 -48.57 20.14
C SER A 864 -1.92 -48.76 19.08
N ALA A 865 -2.21 -50.01 18.70
CA ALA A 865 -3.24 -50.36 17.73
C ALA A 865 -4.27 -51.28 18.36
N THR A 866 -5.54 -50.97 18.12
CA THR A 866 -6.67 -51.79 18.60
C THR A 866 -7.68 -52.06 17.48
N GLY A 867 -8.58 -53.01 17.67
CA GLY A 867 -9.56 -53.38 16.62
C GLY A 867 -8.97 -54.28 15.51
N LEU A 868 -7.85 -54.96 15.81
CA LEU A 868 -7.26 -55.90 14.85
C LEU A 868 -8.13 -57.16 14.79
N PRO A 869 -8.38 -57.75 13.61
CA PRO A 869 -9.08 -59.03 13.46
C PRO A 869 -8.20 -60.18 13.97
N THR A 870 -8.85 -61.26 14.41
CA THR A 870 -8.12 -62.46 14.87
C THR A 870 -7.09 -62.90 13.80
N GLY A 871 -5.87 -63.17 14.24
CA GLY A 871 -4.76 -63.56 13.36
C GLY A 871 -4.02 -62.45 12.65
N VAL A 872 -4.36 -61.15 12.93
CA VAL A 872 -3.59 -60.00 12.44
C VAL A 872 -2.77 -59.41 13.60
N THR A 873 -1.53 -59.02 13.30
CA THR A 873 -0.62 -58.33 14.25
C THR A 873 -0.24 -56.99 13.70
N ALA A 874 0.06 -56.01 14.61
CA ALA A 874 0.51 -54.65 14.32
C ALA A 874 1.87 -54.45 14.97
N ALA A 875 2.82 -53.86 14.23
CA ALA A 875 4.14 -53.49 14.72
C ALA A 875 4.48 -52.05 14.28
N PHE A 876 4.97 -51.23 15.19
CA PHE A 876 5.44 -49.87 14.90
C PHE A 876 6.95 -49.84 14.77
N GLY A 877 7.48 -49.24 13.69
CA GLY A 877 8.90 -49.14 13.42
C GLY A 877 9.67 -48.30 14.43
N THR A 878 9.05 -47.20 14.90
CA THR A 878 9.56 -46.36 15.97
C THR A 878 8.47 -46.14 16.99
N ASN A 879 8.70 -46.54 18.24
CA ASN A 879 7.70 -46.38 19.31
C ASN A 879 8.38 -46.40 20.70
N PRO A 880 8.37 -45.27 21.47
CA PRO A 880 7.72 -44.01 21.18
C PRO A 880 8.32 -43.23 19.98
N ALA A 881 7.50 -42.46 19.28
CA ALA A 881 7.88 -41.66 18.13
C ALA A 881 7.72 -40.14 18.40
N THR A 882 8.51 -39.30 17.74
CA THR A 882 8.44 -37.84 17.84
C THR A 882 7.88 -37.14 16.62
N ALA A 883 7.94 -37.81 15.44
CA ALA A 883 7.43 -37.25 14.19
C ALA A 883 6.63 -38.27 13.37
N THR A 884 7.23 -39.43 13.08
CA THR A 884 6.57 -40.49 12.29
C THR A 884 6.90 -41.86 12.80
N SER A 885 6.01 -42.83 12.56
CA SER A 885 6.24 -44.26 12.78
C SER A 885 5.55 -45.05 11.68
N VAL A 886 6.27 -46.02 11.10
CA VAL A 886 5.69 -46.94 10.12
C VAL A 886 4.97 -48.06 10.88
N LEU A 887 3.66 -48.14 10.74
CA LEU A 887 2.86 -49.28 11.21
C LEU A 887 2.89 -50.36 10.13
N THR A 888 3.26 -51.56 10.51
CA THR A 888 3.19 -52.75 9.68
C THR A 888 2.08 -53.67 10.21
N LEU A 889 1.14 -54.03 9.33
CA LEU A 889 0.04 -54.98 9.62
C LEU A 889 0.32 -56.27 8.90
N THR A 890 0.31 -57.42 9.64
CA THR A 890 0.61 -58.74 9.07
C THR A 890 -0.51 -59.71 9.38
N ALA A 891 -1.03 -60.41 8.38
CA ALA A 891 -2.08 -61.42 8.54
C ALA A 891 -1.51 -62.83 8.52
N SER A 892 -1.81 -63.63 9.48
CA SER A 892 -1.53 -65.08 9.46
C SER A 892 -2.33 -65.79 8.35
N GLY A 893 -1.96 -67.01 7.97
CA GLY A 893 -2.68 -67.81 6.98
C GLY A 893 -4.11 -68.19 7.38
N THR A 894 -4.50 -67.92 8.66
CA THR A 894 -5.82 -68.20 9.23
C THR A 894 -6.49 -66.92 9.76
N ALA A 895 -5.98 -65.76 9.39
CA ALA A 895 -6.53 -64.47 9.82
C ALA A 895 -8.00 -64.32 9.36
N THR A 896 -8.83 -63.69 10.15
CA THR A 896 -10.23 -63.41 9.76
C THR A 896 -10.26 -62.46 8.56
N THR A 897 -10.91 -62.87 7.47
CA THR A 897 -11.08 -62.07 6.27
C THR A 897 -12.19 -61.04 6.43
N GLY A 898 -12.10 -59.93 5.73
CA GLY A 898 -13.07 -58.83 5.76
C GLY A 898 -12.42 -57.48 6.03
N THR A 899 -13.24 -56.45 6.06
CA THR A 899 -12.78 -55.04 6.34
C THR A 899 -13.14 -54.67 7.75
N VAL A 900 -12.18 -54.14 8.50
CA VAL A 900 -12.34 -53.63 9.85
C VAL A 900 -11.64 -52.27 10.01
N THR A 901 -12.10 -51.46 10.98
CA THR A 901 -11.42 -50.24 11.38
C THR A 901 -10.41 -50.57 12.49
N VAL A 902 -9.15 -50.33 12.23
CA VAL A 902 -8.07 -50.35 13.22
C VAL A 902 -7.87 -48.94 13.78
N THR A 903 -7.99 -48.83 15.10
CA THR A 903 -7.77 -47.54 15.79
C THR A 903 -6.35 -47.48 16.32
N ILE A 904 -5.63 -46.42 15.92
CA ILE A 904 -4.29 -46.10 16.41
C ILE A 904 -4.45 -45.04 17.50
N THR A 905 -3.98 -45.33 18.69
CA THR A 905 -3.99 -44.42 19.83
C THR A 905 -2.56 -44.01 20.15
N GLY A 906 -2.32 -42.69 20.24
CA GLY A 906 -1.07 -42.09 20.68
C GLY A 906 -1.25 -41.41 22.03
N VAL A 907 -0.32 -41.68 22.95
CA VAL A 907 -0.31 -41.13 24.31
C VAL A 907 1.03 -40.46 24.60
N SER A 908 0.98 -39.22 25.12
CA SER A 908 2.13 -38.50 25.65
C SER A 908 1.73 -37.76 26.94
N GLY A 909 2.19 -38.22 28.06
CA GLY A 909 1.72 -37.68 29.36
C GLY A 909 0.20 -37.83 29.53
N SER A 910 -0.48 -36.71 29.73
CA SER A 910 -1.96 -36.65 29.79
C SER A 910 -2.66 -36.52 28.45
N LEU A 911 -1.92 -36.25 27.37
CA LEU A 911 -2.49 -36.09 26.05
C LEU A 911 -2.74 -37.44 25.38
N THR A 912 -3.92 -37.58 24.80
CA THR A 912 -4.31 -38.81 24.09
C THR A 912 -5.08 -38.45 22.84
N HIS A 913 -4.61 -38.92 21.69
CA HIS A 913 -5.24 -38.71 20.38
C HIS A 913 -5.33 -40.01 19.62
N THR A 914 -6.26 -40.09 18.67
CA THR A 914 -6.49 -41.27 17.87
C THR A 914 -6.58 -40.97 16.40
N THR A 915 -6.19 -41.92 15.57
CA THR A 915 -6.49 -41.96 14.13
C THR A 915 -6.92 -43.36 13.74
N THR A 916 -7.48 -43.53 12.55
CA THR A 916 -8.00 -44.84 12.14
C THR A 916 -7.44 -45.25 10.78
N ILE A 917 -7.35 -46.59 10.58
CA ILE A 917 -6.98 -47.20 9.30
C ILE A 917 -8.04 -48.25 8.96
N SER A 918 -8.54 -48.21 7.72
CA SER A 918 -9.41 -49.28 7.18
C SER A 918 -8.54 -50.44 6.74
N LEU A 919 -8.55 -51.52 7.49
CA LEU A 919 -7.80 -52.75 7.13
C LEU A 919 -8.72 -53.77 6.45
N THR A 920 -8.34 -54.20 5.24
CA THR A 920 -9.00 -55.27 4.51
C THR A 920 -8.10 -56.50 4.46
N VAL A 921 -8.54 -57.61 5.02
CA VAL A 921 -7.88 -58.91 4.92
C VAL A 921 -8.58 -59.73 3.83
N THR A 922 -7.86 -60.06 2.78
CA THR A 922 -8.38 -60.86 1.65
C THR A 922 -7.95 -62.30 1.78
N PRO A 923 -8.74 -63.29 1.27
CA PRO A 923 -8.27 -64.67 1.11
C PRO A 923 -6.99 -64.73 0.27
N PRO A 924 -6.19 -65.81 0.41
CA PRO A 924 -4.96 -65.90 -0.35
C PRO A 924 -5.23 -65.92 -1.86
N PRO A 925 -4.31 -65.44 -2.66
CA PRO A 925 -4.39 -65.51 -4.13
C PRO A 925 -4.59 -66.92 -4.60
N ASN A 926 -5.54 -67.18 -5.51
CA ASN A 926 -5.86 -68.50 -6.08
C ASN A 926 -6.22 -68.38 -7.56
N PHE A 927 -6.39 -69.46 -8.23
CA PHE A 927 -6.82 -69.47 -9.66
C PHE A 927 -7.84 -70.64 -9.88
N SER A 928 -8.51 -70.62 -11.02
CA SER A 928 -9.24 -71.74 -11.57
C SER A 928 -8.93 -71.93 -13.04
N LEU A 929 -9.17 -73.11 -13.57
CA LEU A 929 -9.00 -73.45 -14.95
C LEU A 929 -10.34 -73.66 -15.63
N SER A 930 -10.38 -73.26 -16.92
CA SER A 930 -11.49 -73.58 -17.80
C SER A 930 -10.97 -73.90 -19.20
N ALA A 931 -11.64 -74.78 -19.87
CA ALA A 931 -11.38 -75.16 -21.27
C ALA A 931 -12.44 -74.47 -22.16
N SER A 932 -12.04 -74.02 -23.35
CA SER A 932 -12.89 -73.25 -24.26
C SER A 932 -13.97 -74.09 -24.93
N VAL A 933 -13.81 -75.40 -24.88
CA VAL A 933 -14.80 -76.38 -25.42
C VAL A 933 -15.00 -77.54 -24.45
N SER A 934 -16.19 -78.16 -24.47
CA SER A 934 -16.48 -79.42 -23.74
C SER A 934 -16.13 -80.66 -24.52
N ASN A 935 -16.12 -80.60 -25.85
CA ASN A 935 -15.73 -81.63 -26.80
C ASN A 935 -14.79 -81.05 -27.88
N LEU A 936 -13.68 -81.69 -28.08
CA LEU A 936 -12.71 -81.36 -29.11
C LEU A 936 -12.67 -82.49 -30.16
N GLU A 937 -13.12 -82.25 -31.38
CA GLU A 937 -13.05 -83.20 -32.48
C GLU A 937 -11.66 -83.20 -33.06
N VAL A 938 -11.04 -84.42 -33.31
CA VAL A 938 -9.73 -84.58 -33.91
C VAL A 938 -9.80 -85.69 -34.93
N PHE A 939 -9.61 -85.35 -36.17
CA PHE A 939 -9.65 -86.23 -37.29
C PHE A 939 -8.29 -86.88 -37.62
N ARG A 940 -8.24 -87.92 -38.34
CA ARG A 940 -7.01 -88.61 -38.66
C ARG A 940 -6.05 -87.76 -39.44
N ILE A 941 -4.77 -87.69 -38.92
CA ILE A 941 -3.67 -86.86 -39.47
C ILE A 941 -3.91 -85.34 -39.32
N ASP A 942 -4.85 -84.95 -38.56
CA ASP A 942 -5.16 -83.54 -38.24
C ASP A 942 -4.91 -83.25 -36.73
N HIS A 943 -5.08 -82.03 -36.34
CA HIS A 943 -4.96 -81.61 -34.96
C HIS A 943 -6.15 -80.72 -34.56
N GLY A 944 -6.57 -80.85 -33.29
CA GLY A 944 -7.57 -79.96 -32.71
C GLY A 944 -6.93 -79.11 -31.65
N THR A 945 -7.49 -77.90 -31.50
CA THR A 945 -6.98 -76.96 -30.51
C THR A 945 -8.07 -76.62 -29.48
N VAL A 946 -7.66 -76.45 -28.22
CA VAL A 946 -8.51 -75.95 -27.11
C VAL A 946 -7.72 -74.89 -26.31
N THR A 947 -8.37 -73.80 -26.01
CA THR A 947 -7.76 -72.80 -25.18
C THR A 947 -8.07 -73.11 -23.68
N ILE A 948 -7.02 -73.28 -22.91
CA ILE A 948 -7.10 -73.42 -21.48
C ILE A 948 -6.90 -72.04 -20.91
N THR A 949 -7.93 -71.50 -20.18
CA THR A 949 -7.90 -70.22 -19.54
C THR A 949 -7.62 -70.38 -18.05
N ILE A 950 -6.67 -69.59 -17.58
CA ILE A 950 -6.37 -69.41 -16.14
C ILE A 950 -7.20 -68.22 -15.64
N ASN A 951 -8.18 -68.46 -14.81
CA ASN A 951 -9.02 -67.43 -14.22
C ASN A 951 -8.48 -67.06 -12.83
N PRO A 952 -7.85 -65.85 -12.71
CA PRO A 952 -7.28 -65.41 -11.43
C PRO A 952 -8.38 -65.19 -10.41
N VAL A 953 -8.13 -65.53 -9.15
CA VAL A 953 -8.98 -65.30 -8.00
C VAL A 953 -8.13 -64.59 -6.94
N ASN A 954 -8.64 -63.58 -6.29
CA ASN A 954 -7.98 -62.81 -5.23
C ASN A 954 -6.61 -62.24 -5.65
N ASN A 955 -6.56 -61.62 -6.84
CA ASN A 955 -5.32 -61.03 -7.45
C ASN A 955 -4.18 -62.03 -7.64
N PHE A 956 -4.45 -63.23 -8.03
CA PHE A 956 -3.45 -64.21 -8.40
C PHE A 956 -2.71 -63.74 -9.67
N THR A 957 -1.40 -63.63 -9.60
CA THR A 957 -0.52 -63.15 -10.70
C THR A 957 0.53 -64.24 -11.04
N GLY A 958 0.45 -65.39 -10.38
CA GLY A 958 1.42 -66.46 -10.58
C GLY A 958 1.34 -67.12 -11.99
N SER A 959 2.42 -67.73 -12.42
CA SER A 959 2.42 -68.59 -13.62
C SER A 959 1.95 -69.98 -13.22
N VAL A 960 1.16 -70.61 -14.10
CA VAL A 960 0.54 -71.96 -13.93
C VAL A 960 1.15 -72.91 -14.92
N THR A 961 1.78 -73.95 -14.39
CA THR A 961 2.28 -75.03 -15.21
C THR A 961 1.13 -76.02 -15.58
N LEU A 962 0.90 -76.30 -16.86
CA LEU A 962 -0.20 -77.11 -17.34
C LEU A 962 0.28 -78.50 -17.74
N VAL A 963 -0.44 -79.49 -17.36
CA VAL A 963 -0.20 -80.88 -17.73
C VAL A 963 -1.54 -81.56 -18.17
N ALA A 964 -1.56 -82.17 -19.32
CA ALA A 964 -2.73 -82.93 -19.79
C ALA A 964 -2.58 -84.42 -19.59
N THR A 965 -3.65 -85.02 -19.12
CA THR A 965 -3.73 -86.50 -18.90
C THR A 965 -5.03 -87.06 -19.50
N GLY A 966 -5.13 -88.38 -19.76
CA GLY A 966 -6.34 -88.98 -20.27
C GLY A 966 -6.32 -89.19 -21.79
N LEU A 967 -5.27 -88.81 -22.50
CA LEU A 967 -5.11 -89.04 -23.94
C LEU A 967 -4.72 -90.49 -24.16
N PRO A 968 -5.29 -91.20 -25.17
CA PRO A 968 -4.93 -92.58 -25.49
C PRO A 968 -3.58 -92.66 -26.20
N ALA A 969 -3.00 -93.92 -26.28
CA ALA A 969 -1.73 -94.12 -26.97
C ALA A 969 -1.83 -93.70 -28.44
N GLY A 970 -0.84 -92.93 -28.95
CA GLY A 970 -0.84 -92.36 -30.28
C GLY A 970 -1.50 -91.03 -30.45
N VAL A 971 -1.84 -90.40 -29.34
CA VAL A 971 -2.29 -88.98 -29.33
C VAL A 971 -1.43 -88.21 -28.30
N VAL A 972 -0.98 -87.03 -28.74
CA VAL A 972 -0.14 -86.19 -27.93
C VAL A 972 -0.78 -84.79 -27.75
N ALA A 973 -0.53 -84.16 -26.63
CA ALA A 973 -0.90 -82.81 -26.38
C ALA A 973 0.33 -81.91 -26.19
N ALA A 974 0.31 -80.74 -26.79
CA ALA A 974 1.32 -79.69 -26.58
C ALA A 974 0.65 -78.33 -26.23
N PHE A 975 1.23 -77.65 -25.29
CA PHE A 975 0.77 -76.30 -24.83
C PHE A 975 1.63 -75.25 -25.49
N GLY A 976 0.99 -74.28 -26.16
CA GLY A 976 1.66 -73.13 -26.80
C GLY A 976 2.44 -72.24 -25.87
N THR A 977 1.89 -72.04 -24.66
CA THR A 977 2.55 -71.29 -23.56
C THR A 977 2.44 -72.16 -22.31
N ASN A 978 3.57 -72.56 -21.71
CA ASN A 978 3.58 -73.37 -20.49
C ASN A 978 4.95 -73.21 -19.75
N PRO A 979 5.03 -72.58 -18.57
CA PRO A 979 3.87 -72.10 -17.80
C PRO A 979 3.16 -70.88 -18.42
N ALA A 980 1.83 -70.71 -18.15
CA ALA A 980 0.99 -69.67 -18.66
C ALA A 980 0.48 -68.74 -17.49
N THR A 981 0.20 -67.46 -17.79
CA THR A 981 -0.35 -66.51 -16.78
C THR A 981 -1.81 -66.21 -17.06
N THR A 982 -2.30 -66.33 -18.28
CA THR A 982 -3.70 -66.00 -18.65
C THR A 982 -4.34 -67.10 -19.45
N THR A 983 -3.76 -67.50 -20.56
CA THR A 983 -4.27 -68.58 -21.45
C THR A 983 -3.12 -69.41 -22.06
N SER A 984 -3.40 -70.66 -22.38
CA SER A 984 -2.55 -71.48 -23.24
C SER A 984 -3.39 -72.23 -24.18
N THR A 985 -3.03 -72.19 -25.47
CA THR A 985 -3.62 -73.05 -26.49
C THR A 985 -2.99 -74.42 -26.38
N MET A 986 -3.79 -75.43 -26.11
CA MET A 986 -3.39 -76.80 -26.11
C MET A 986 -3.76 -77.43 -27.49
N THR A 987 -2.76 -77.91 -28.21
CA THR A 987 -2.94 -78.58 -29.47
C THR A 987 -2.87 -80.11 -29.24
N VAL A 988 -3.93 -80.82 -29.63
CA VAL A 988 -4.03 -82.27 -29.57
C VAL A 988 -3.81 -82.83 -30.97
N THR A 989 -2.82 -83.68 -31.14
CA THR A 989 -2.43 -84.24 -32.43
C THR A 989 -2.42 -85.74 -32.38
N GLN A 990 -2.99 -86.38 -33.38
CA GLN A 990 -2.87 -87.83 -33.59
C GLN A 990 -1.51 -88.17 -34.25
N THR A 991 -0.66 -88.90 -33.54
CA THR A 991 0.70 -89.29 -34.01
C THR A 991 0.79 -90.82 -34.34
N GLY A 992 -0.29 -91.57 -34.10
CA GLY A 992 -0.42 -93.00 -34.33
C GLY A 992 -1.80 -93.36 -34.80
N PHE A 993 -2.20 -94.65 -34.53
CA PHE A 993 -3.53 -95.16 -34.87
C PHE A 993 -4.32 -95.45 -33.62
N PRO A 994 -4.79 -94.42 -32.91
CA PRO A 994 -5.62 -94.59 -31.74
C PRO A 994 -7.00 -95.17 -32.11
N VAL A 995 -7.63 -95.87 -31.20
CA VAL A 995 -9.03 -96.36 -31.38
C VAL A 995 -9.96 -95.13 -31.39
N PRO A 996 -10.88 -95.04 -32.46
CA PRO A 996 -11.89 -93.96 -32.42
C PRO A 996 -12.75 -94.02 -31.16
N GLY A 997 -13.13 -92.94 -30.64
CA GLY A 997 -13.91 -92.82 -29.41
C GLY A 997 -13.76 -91.48 -28.70
N THR A 998 -14.47 -91.39 -27.63
CA THR A 998 -14.46 -90.20 -26.74
C THR A 998 -13.55 -90.45 -25.54
N TYR A 999 -12.55 -89.60 -25.39
CA TYR A 999 -11.57 -89.68 -24.29
C TYR A 999 -11.66 -88.47 -23.38
N PRO A 1000 -12.00 -88.59 -22.08
CA PRO A 1000 -11.99 -87.51 -21.15
C PRO A 1000 -10.56 -87.13 -20.82
N VAL A 1001 -10.23 -85.86 -21.18
CA VAL A 1001 -8.92 -85.29 -20.94
C VAL A 1001 -9.02 -84.28 -19.72
N THR A 1002 -8.09 -84.48 -18.84
CA THR A 1002 -7.94 -83.59 -17.69
C THR A 1002 -6.68 -82.76 -17.83
N VAL A 1003 -6.80 -81.39 -17.86
CA VAL A 1003 -5.67 -80.53 -17.78
C VAL A 1003 -5.53 -80.08 -16.31
N THR A 1004 -4.40 -80.41 -15.72
CA THR A 1004 -4.03 -79.99 -14.37
C THR A 1004 -3.10 -78.76 -14.44
N GLY A 1005 -3.45 -77.69 -13.77
CA GLY A 1005 -2.58 -76.54 -13.63
C GLY A 1005 -2.04 -76.43 -12.22
N THR A 1006 -0.75 -76.19 -12.06
CA THR A 1006 -0.06 -76.08 -10.79
C THR A 1006 0.72 -74.75 -10.73
N SER A 1007 0.56 -74.08 -9.61
CA SER A 1007 1.34 -72.85 -9.29
C SER A 1007 1.67 -72.85 -7.79
N GLY A 1008 2.93 -73.13 -7.45
CA GLY A 1008 3.33 -73.34 -6.05
C GLY A 1008 2.57 -74.55 -5.48
N SER A 1009 1.82 -74.34 -4.37
CA SER A 1009 0.99 -75.37 -3.73
C SER A 1009 -0.43 -75.46 -4.28
N LEU A 1010 -0.83 -74.52 -5.15
CA LEU A 1010 -2.16 -74.47 -5.75
C LEU A 1010 -2.24 -75.40 -6.93
N THR A 1011 -3.32 -76.22 -6.93
CA THR A 1011 -3.54 -77.15 -8.07
C THR A 1011 -5.02 -77.16 -8.41
N HIS A 1012 -5.35 -76.95 -9.66
CA HIS A 1012 -6.71 -76.96 -10.19
C HIS A 1012 -6.76 -77.70 -11.52
N THR A 1013 -7.95 -78.13 -11.91
CA THR A 1013 -8.16 -78.93 -13.10
C THR A 1013 -9.26 -78.41 -13.99
N ALA A 1014 -9.14 -78.59 -15.27
CA ALA A 1014 -10.21 -78.38 -16.24
C ALA A 1014 -10.31 -79.69 -17.10
N THR A 1015 -11.53 -80.13 -17.36
CA THR A 1015 -11.83 -81.35 -18.09
C THR A 1015 -12.62 -81.03 -19.35
N PHE A 1016 -12.32 -81.77 -20.42
CA PHE A 1016 -13.09 -81.77 -21.65
C PHE A 1016 -12.87 -83.14 -22.39
N ASN A 1017 -13.71 -83.43 -23.31
CA ASN A 1017 -13.58 -84.70 -24.13
C ASN A 1017 -12.83 -84.44 -25.38
N VAL A 1018 -11.92 -85.33 -25.75
CA VAL A 1018 -11.31 -85.43 -27.08
C VAL A 1018 -12.03 -86.52 -27.81
N ILE A 1019 -12.68 -86.23 -28.95
CA ILE A 1019 -13.36 -87.16 -29.81
C ILE A 1019 -12.48 -87.41 -31.03
N LEU A 1020 -12.03 -88.70 -31.12
CA LEU A 1020 -11.17 -89.12 -32.20
C LEU A 1020 -11.97 -89.83 -33.30
N HIS A 1021 -11.69 -89.37 -34.58
CA HIS A 1021 -12.33 -89.91 -35.76
C HIS A 1021 -11.27 -90.63 -36.67
N TRP A 1022 -11.75 -91.61 -37.60
CA TRP A 1022 -10.90 -92.18 -38.57
C TRP A 1022 -10.57 -91.26 -39.70
#